data_1b7d21d9a0905e0d93785e63d914fa8e
#
_entry.id   1b7d21d9a0905e0d93785e63d914fa8e
#
_cell.length_a   1.000
_cell.length_b   1.000
_cell.length_c   1.000
_cell.angle_alpha   90.00
_cell.angle_beta   90.00
_cell.angle_gamma   90.00
#
_symmetry.space_group_name_H-M   'P 1'
#
loop_
_entity.id
_entity.type
_entity.pdbx_description
1 polymer ?
#
loop_
_entity_poly.entity_id
_entity_poly.type
_entity_poly.pdbx_seq_one_letter_code
_entity_poly.pdbx_strand_id
1 'polypeptide(L)'
;MRHVFAALLTVVSVAAAEPGLVRSEFIFEKNPVPSCHATTIVEAKDGAFVAAWFAGEAEGKPDVSIWTARQVDRKWSAPVKVAEGTQPDGKRFPCWNPVLFQPKEGPLQLYYKVGPNPVEWWGMLRLSDDNGKTWGEARRLPDGILGPIKNKPVQLKDGTILSGSSAEGFKVGPSWQIHFERSRDNGLTWEKIAVEQPATGPASIQPSILLLRDGRLMSVGRTKNAKVFSTVSNDQGSTWSKVGLTDLPNPNSGTDAVTLKDGRHLLIYNHTTKGRSPLNLAISKDGIVWEAALVLEDEPKAEFSYPAIIQSSDGLVHVTYTWKRKLAKHAVIDPAKLVARPMEGVAWPKAPAGQAENGGLERLKYNNPGLVVDLGVGLWAWPLPMDLNGDGKYELVVNCPDKPSNGVYIFSSGVDTAKNAMPVFKPGVRISKGLQNIELSWDAEGKPRVLSPGVEYPDFAQTGLEFGKKLPLPANVHPNKVRANMWKYVDFDGDGVTDIVVGAGDWTDYGWDNAYNAKGVWTKGPLRGFVYFIRNEGTNDKPKYQTPVRVQAAGKDLETFGWPSPNFADFDGDGDLDLICGEFLDGFTYFENIGTRTEPKYAAGRRLTVPPGVTKDARSAGWKATLEAKKLPGSPRPLTMDLEMITPVAFDWNKDGKLDLIVGDEDGRVAFLENTGKFTDDHTPLFLPPRYFKQQADEMKFGALATPVGFDWDGDGDIDILCGNTAGYIAFFENLSGPGVAQPKFAAPKLLTVDGKPLRIMAGGNGSIQGPAEAKWGYTTLSVADWDGDGLPDILVNSILGEVVWYRNVGTRQSPKLAAAQPVEVEWDGPQPALAWGWKKPQGKALLTQWRTTPVAVDWNKDGLMDLVMLDQEGYLAFFERAKVDGKLVLKSPRRAFCDESGKPLQLSKGTAGKSGRRKLCVTDWDGDGKADFLVNSSSANFLHQVGFKDGNWLFRDEGPLVKQNIEGHDVSPTTVDFDGDGVPDFLGGAEDGKFYYLKNPRSAAK
;
A
#
# COMPACT_ATOMS: atom_id res chain seq x y z
N MET A 1 7.09 -52.82 20.44
CA MET A 1 6.06 -52.44 19.48
C MET A 1 5.01 -51.63 20.22
N ARG A 2 5.13 -50.33 20.16
CA ARG A 2 4.08 -49.36 20.54
C ARG A 2 4.06 -48.30 19.45
N HIS A 3 3.00 -48.29 18.67
CA HIS A 3 2.76 -47.28 17.65
C HIS A 3 2.31 -45.98 18.33
N VAL A 4 3.09 -44.95 18.18
CA VAL A 4 2.68 -43.58 18.51
C VAL A 4 2.02 -43.03 17.26
N PHE A 5 0.73 -42.77 17.30
CA PHE A 5 0.00 -41.95 16.31
C PHE A 5 0.37 -40.49 16.56
N ALA A 6 1.11 -39.90 15.65
CA ALA A 6 1.25 -38.47 15.58
C ALA A 6 0.00 -37.89 14.90
N ALA A 7 -0.83 -37.19 15.67
CA ALA A 7 -1.91 -36.41 15.13
C ALA A 7 -1.29 -35.14 14.53
N LEU A 8 -1.28 -35.03 13.21
CA LEU A 8 -1.02 -33.75 12.52
C LEU A 8 -2.21 -32.78 12.77
N LEU A 9 -2.01 -31.83 13.66
CA LEU A 9 -2.89 -30.66 13.72
C LEU A 9 -2.61 -29.80 12.48
N THR A 10 -3.50 -29.84 11.51
CA THR A 10 -3.53 -28.86 10.44
C THR A 10 -3.99 -27.51 11.00
N VAL A 11 -3.05 -26.61 11.18
CA VAL A 11 -3.34 -25.20 11.46
C VAL A 11 -4.06 -24.61 10.23
N VAL A 12 -5.36 -24.40 10.36
CA VAL A 12 -6.14 -23.63 9.40
C VAL A 12 -5.76 -22.17 9.60
N SER A 13 -4.97 -21.61 8.69
CA SER A 13 -4.70 -20.18 8.66
C SER A 13 -6.02 -19.43 8.43
N VAL A 14 -6.51 -18.75 9.45
CA VAL A 14 -7.61 -17.79 9.32
C VAL A 14 -7.02 -16.55 8.61
N ALA A 15 -7.25 -16.42 7.32
CA ALA A 15 -7.01 -15.16 6.62
C ALA A 15 -7.90 -14.08 7.27
N ALA A 16 -7.35 -12.90 7.51
CA ALA A 16 -8.10 -11.75 8.00
C ALA A 16 -9.33 -11.54 7.11
N ALA A 17 -10.51 -11.47 7.73
CA ALA A 17 -11.78 -11.45 7.02
C ALA A 17 -11.94 -10.14 6.26
N GLU A 18 -12.01 -10.19 4.94
CA GLU A 18 -12.53 -9.08 4.12
C GLU A 18 -13.88 -8.62 4.67
N PRO A 19 -14.20 -7.31 4.70
CA PRO A 19 -15.46 -6.83 5.21
C PRO A 19 -16.63 -7.59 4.61
N GLY A 20 -17.35 -8.33 5.44
CA GLY A 20 -18.44 -9.20 5.01
C GLY A 20 -18.07 -10.67 4.81
N LEU A 21 -16.82 -11.07 4.64
CA LEU A 21 -16.44 -12.49 4.59
C LEU A 21 -16.42 -13.08 6.02
N VAL A 22 -17.36 -13.98 6.31
CA VAL A 22 -17.49 -14.62 7.63
C VAL A 22 -16.56 -15.83 7.76
N ARG A 23 -16.47 -16.65 6.71
CA ARG A 23 -15.53 -17.77 6.62
C ARG A 23 -15.38 -18.26 5.20
N SER A 24 -14.28 -19.00 4.97
CA SER A 24 -14.00 -19.69 3.72
C SER A 24 -13.37 -21.04 4.03
N GLU A 25 -13.87 -22.12 3.43
CA GLU A 25 -13.46 -23.50 3.72
C GLU A 25 -13.52 -24.35 2.46
N PHE A 26 -12.80 -25.47 2.42
CA PHE A 26 -13.00 -26.50 1.39
C PHE A 26 -14.15 -27.42 1.75
N ILE A 27 -14.99 -27.78 0.77
CA ILE A 27 -16.08 -28.74 0.95
C ILE A 27 -15.52 -30.16 1.18
N PHE A 28 -14.34 -30.43 0.69
CA PHE A 28 -13.58 -31.66 0.93
C PHE A 28 -12.07 -31.38 0.81
N GLU A 29 -11.28 -32.02 1.63
CA GLU A 29 -9.82 -31.86 1.63
C GLU A 29 -9.13 -32.62 0.48
N LYS A 30 -9.71 -33.76 0.10
CA LYS A 30 -9.20 -34.59 -0.99
C LYS A 30 -10.34 -34.95 -1.94
N ASN A 31 -10.16 -34.62 -3.20
CA ASN A 31 -11.10 -35.03 -4.24
C ASN A 31 -10.97 -36.56 -4.46
N PRO A 32 -12.07 -37.32 -4.49
CA PRO A 32 -12.03 -38.73 -4.78
C PRO A 32 -11.56 -39.08 -6.21
N VAL A 33 -11.55 -38.08 -7.12
CA VAL A 33 -11.12 -38.22 -8.51
C VAL A 33 -10.24 -37.03 -8.93
N PRO A 34 -9.45 -37.11 -10.01
CA PRO A 34 -8.43 -36.11 -10.33
C PRO A 34 -8.94 -34.68 -10.58
N SER A 35 -10.17 -34.50 -11.08
CA SER A 35 -10.71 -33.19 -11.50
C SER A 35 -12.16 -33.02 -11.08
N CYS A 36 -12.53 -31.82 -10.63
CA CYS A 36 -13.91 -31.43 -10.37
C CYS A 36 -14.23 -30.05 -10.97
N HIS A 37 -15.53 -29.80 -11.27
CA HIS A 37 -15.96 -28.51 -11.81
C HIS A 37 -17.46 -28.27 -11.58
N ALA A 38 -17.89 -27.00 -11.82
CA ALA A 38 -19.27 -26.54 -11.82
C ALA A 38 -20.03 -26.85 -10.51
N THR A 39 -19.68 -26.12 -9.46
CA THR A 39 -20.33 -26.25 -8.17
C THR A 39 -21.71 -25.60 -8.13
N THR A 40 -22.58 -26.14 -7.28
CA THR A 40 -23.89 -25.56 -6.90
C THR A 40 -24.12 -25.80 -5.42
N ILE A 41 -24.96 -24.95 -4.79
CA ILE A 41 -25.31 -25.06 -3.35
C ILE A 41 -26.77 -24.71 -3.14
N VAL A 42 -27.38 -25.33 -2.13
CA VAL A 42 -28.74 -25.05 -1.68
C VAL A 42 -28.86 -25.24 -0.18
N GLU A 43 -29.72 -24.46 0.48
CA GLU A 43 -30.22 -24.75 1.84
C GLU A 43 -31.41 -25.67 1.74
N ALA A 44 -31.34 -26.85 2.30
CA ALA A 44 -32.44 -27.80 2.37
C ALA A 44 -33.45 -27.40 3.48
N LYS A 45 -34.66 -28.02 3.49
CA LYS A 45 -35.73 -27.68 4.44
C LYS A 45 -35.38 -27.89 5.92
N ASP A 46 -34.42 -28.76 6.22
CA ASP A 46 -33.91 -29.01 7.58
C ASP A 46 -32.75 -28.08 7.98
N GLY A 47 -32.48 -27.03 7.19
CA GLY A 47 -31.44 -26.03 7.43
C GLY A 47 -30.01 -26.50 7.07
N ALA A 48 -29.84 -27.73 6.59
CA ALA A 48 -28.53 -28.22 6.13
C ALA A 48 -28.22 -27.67 4.73
N PHE A 49 -26.94 -27.41 4.47
CA PHE A 49 -26.48 -27.07 3.12
C PHE A 49 -26.12 -28.33 2.35
N VAL A 50 -26.55 -28.39 1.10
CA VAL A 50 -26.16 -29.43 0.14
C VAL A 50 -25.43 -28.77 -1.00
N ALA A 51 -24.22 -29.26 -1.29
CA ALA A 51 -23.43 -28.86 -2.46
C ALA A 51 -23.33 -30.01 -3.46
N ALA A 52 -23.28 -29.67 -4.74
CA ALA A 52 -23.03 -30.65 -5.80
C ALA A 52 -22.05 -30.10 -6.83
N TRP A 53 -21.36 -31.02 -7.51
CA TRP A 53 -20.41 -30.73 -8.58
C TRP A 53 -20.29 -31.94 -9.51
N PHE A 54 -19.72 -31.75 -10.69
CA PHE A 54 -19.30 -32.89 -11.49
C PHE A 54 -17.81 -33.19 -11.31
N ALA A 55 -17.42 -34.45 -11.32
CA ALA A 55 -16.02 -34.84 -11.15
C ALA A 55 -15.71 -36.22 -11.78
N GLY A 56 -14.47 -36.34 -12.29
CA GLY A 56 -13.93 -37.51 -12.96
C GLY A 56 -12.44 -37.32 -13.28
N GLU A 57 -11.93 -38.08 -14.26
CA GLU A 57 -10.56 -37.95 -14.74
C GLU A 57 -10.30 -36.53 -15.29
N ALA A 58 -11.16 -36.07 -16.19
CA ALA A 58 -11.17 -34.72 -16.74
C ALA A 58 -12.56 -34.40 -17.33
N GLU A 59 -12.89 -33.12 -17.44
CA GLU A 59 -14.13 -32.64 -18.07
C GLU A 59 -14.34 -33.29 -19.45
N GLY A 60 -15.55 -33.81 -19.72
CA GLY A 60 -15.91 -34.46 -20.96
C GLY A 60 -15.49 -35.93 -21.08
N LYS A 61 -14.84 -36.51 -20.08
CA LYS A 61 -14.53 -37.94 -20.05
C LYS A 61 -15.76 -38.77 -19.62
N PRO A 62 -15.95 -40.00 -20.10
CA PRO A 62 -17.12 -40.83 -19.81
C PRO A 62 -17.29 -41.18 -18.32
N ASP A 63 -16.22 -41.11 -17.51
CA ASP A 63 -16.24 -41.38 -16.07
C ASP A 63 -16.79 -40.23 -15.23
N VAL A 64 -16.94 -39.01 -15.81
CA VAL A 64 -17.46 -37.85 -15.13
C VAL A 64 -18.86 -38.11 -14.60
N SER A 65 -19.01 -37.98 -13.31
CA SER A 65 -20.23 -38.25 -12.51
C SER A 65 -20.62 -37.06 -11.68
N ILE A 66 -21.86 -37.01 -11.15
CA ILE A 66 -22.29 -35.99 -10.20
C ILE A 66 -22.03 -36.48 -8.78
N TRP A 67 -21.43 -35.59 -8.02
CA TRP A 67 -21.09 -35.82 -6.60
C TRP A 67 -21.80 -34.78 -5.74
N THR A 68 -22.14 -35.18 -4.50
CA THR A 68 -22.73 -34.28 -3.51
C THR A 68 -22.00 -34.41 -2.18
N ALA A 69 -22.06 -33.32 -1.38
CA ALA A 69 -21.74 -33.32 0.03
C ALA A 69 -22.80 -32.53 0.80
N ARG A 70 -23.03 -32.89 2.06
CA ARG A 70 -24.01 -32.24 2.91
C ARG A 70 -23.33 -31.68 4.16
N GLN A 71 -23.66 -30.43 4.52
CA GLN A 71 -23.14 -29.78 5.70
C GLN A 71 -24.18 -29.77 6.82
N VAL A 72 -23.81 -30.30 7.99
CA VAL A 72 -24.58 -30.27 9.23
C VAL A 72 -23.65 -29.78 10.33
N ASP A 73 -24.11 -28.86 11.17
CA ASP A 73 -23.31 -28.30 12.27
C ASP A 73 -21.93 -27.79 11.79
N ARG A 74 -21.92 -27.10 10.67
CA ARG A 74 -20.71 -26.54 10.03
C ARG A 74 -19.67 -27.56 9.56
N LYS A 75 -20.03 -28.85 9.46
CA LYS A 75 -19.14 -29.92 8.98
C LYS A 75 -19.68 -30.51 7.68
N TRP A 76 -18.86 -30.54 6.64
CA TRP A 76 -19.19 -31.21 5.40
C TRP A 76 -19.00 -32.71 5.50
N SER A 77 -19.94 -33.50 4.96
CA SER A 77 -19.78 -34.93 4.79
C SER A 77 -18.72 -35.24 3.73
N ALA A 78 -18.23 -36.50 3.73
CA ALA A 78 -17.45 -36.99 2.61
C ALA A 78 -18.26 -36.89 1.29
N PRO A 79 -17.61 -36.63 0.12
CA PRO A 79 -18.24 -36.64 -1.18
C PRO A 79 -18.90 -38.00 -1.51
N VAL A 80 -20.14 -37.97 -1.98
CA VAL A 80 -20.92 -39.13 -2.40
C VAL A 80 -21.28 -39.02 -3.87
N LYS A 81 -20.99 -40.02 -4.68
CA LYS A 81 -21.42 -40.11 -6.07
C LYS A 81 -22.91 -40.37 -6.15
N VAL A 82 -23.68 -39.50 -6.78
CA VAL A 82 -25.15 -39.59 -6.80
C VAL A 82 -25.75 -39.79 -8.21
N ALA A 83 -24.97 -39.51 -9.25
CA ALA A 83 -25.43 -39.77 -10.61
C ALA A 83 -24.25 -40.08 -11.56
N GLU A 84 -24.51 -40.93 -12.56
CA GLU A 84 -23.59 -41.21 -13.64
C GLU A 84 -24.33 -41.31 -15.00
N GLY A 85 -23.61 -41.21 -16.08
CA GLY A 85 -24.20 -41.12 -17.44
C GLY A 85 -24.35 -42.46 -18.20
N THR A 86 -24.42 -43.59 -17.48
CA THR A 86 -24.57 -44.91 -18.07
C THR A 86 -25.98 -45.05 -18.68
N GLN A 87 -26.04 -45.42 -19.96
CA GLN A 87 -27.29 -45.62 -20.70
C GLN A 87 -27.74 -47.11 -20.63
N PRO A 88 -29.00 -47.39 -20.96
CA PRO A 88 -29.51 -48.77 -20.95
C PRO A 88 -28.76 -49.75 -21.88
N ASP A 89 -28.11 -49.22 -22.95
CA ASP A 89 -27.26 -50.02 -23.87
C ASP A 89 -25.83 -50.25 -23.33
N GLY A 90 -25.53 -49.75 -22.10
CA GLY A 90 -24.23 -49.87 -21.46
C GLY A 90 -23.24 -48.76 -21.87
N LYS A 91 -23.57 -47.92 -22.84
CA LYS A 91 -22.74 -46.78 -23.23
C LYS A 91 -22.74 -45.74 -22.12
N ARG A 92 -21.57 -45.18 -21.84
CA ARG A 92 -21.42 -44.15 -20.79
C ARG A 92 -21.04 -42.78 -21.39
N PHE A 93 -21.79 -41.77 -20.99
CA PHE A 93 -21.53 -40.37 -21.34
C PHE A 93 -21.16 -39.58 -20.11
N PRO A 94 -20.37 -38.51 -20.21
CA PRO A 94 -20.10 -37.61 -19.09
C PRO A 94 -21.38 -36.97 -18.54
N CYS A 95 -21.39 -36.75 -17.24
CA CYS A 95 -22.34 -35.88 -16.58
C CYS A 95 -21.79 -34.45 -16.55
N TRP A 96 -22.70 -33.45 -16.56
CA TRP A 96 -22.33 -32.03 -16.61
C TRP A 96 -23.23 -31.19 -15.72
N ASN A 97 -22.72 -30.03 -15.31
CA ASN A 97 -23.39 -28.91 -14.67
C ASN A 97 -24.58 -29.30 -13.77
N PRO A 98 -24.34 -29.81 -12.55
CA PRO A 98 -25.42 -30.00 -11.59
C PRO A 98 -25.98 -28.66 -11.13
N VAL A 99 -27.28 -28.64 -10.89
CA VAL A 99 -27.99 -27.52 -10.26
C VAL A 99 -28.92 -28.05 -9.18
N LEU A 100 -28.71 -27.61 -7.95
CA LEU A 100 -29.58 -27.90 -6.82
C LEU A 100 -30.63 -26.79 -6.70
N PHE A 101 -31.87 -27.20 -6.39
CA PHE A 101 -32.96 -26.30 -6.14
C PHE A 101 -33.92 -26.85 -5.10
N GLN A 102 -34.23 -26.08 -4.06
CA GLN A 102 -35.24 -26.40 -3.04
C GLN A 102 -36.49 -25.57 -3.33
N PRO A 103 -37.53 -26.14 -3.90
CA PRO A 103 -38.81 -25.45 -4.03
C PRO A 103 -39.45 -25.24 -2.66
N LYS A 104 -40.33 -24.25 -2.55
CA LYS A 104 -41.07 -23.99 -1.31
C LYS A 104 -41.85 -25.23 -0.83
N GLU A 105 -42.48 -25.89 -1.77
CA GLU A 105 -43.19 -27.15 -1.53
C GLU A 105 -42.52 -28.29 -2.33
N GLY A 106 -42.56 -29.52 -1.78
CA GLY A 106 -42.00 -30.69 -2.46
C GLY A 106 -40.55 -31.03 -2.16
N PRO A 107 -40.00 -32.04 -2.80
CA PRO A 107 -38.63 -32.55 -2.56
C PRO A 107 -37.53 -31.61 -3.05
N LEU A 108 -36.33 -31.81 -2.51
CA LEU A 108 -35.11 -31.22 -3.05
C LEU A 108 -34.83 -31.78 -4.46
N GLN A 109 -34.48 -30.91 -5.39
CA GLN A 109 -34.30 -31.21 -6.80
C GLN A 109 -32.82 -31.10 -7.20
N LEU A 110 -32.29 -32.10 -7.90
CA LEU A 110 -30.97 -32.12 -8.51
C LEU A 110 -31.13 -32.27 -10.04
N TYR A 111 -30.90 -31.17 -10.75
CA TYR A 111 -30.83 -31.15 -12.19
C TYR A 111 -29.38 -31.37 -12.63
N TYR A 112 -29.17 -32.10 -13.72
CA TYR A 112 -27.84 -32.28 -14.35
C TYR A 112 -28.02 -32.62 -15.84
N LYS A 113 -26.92 -32.65 -16.58
CA LYS A 113 -26.93 -33.00 -17.98
C LYS A 113 -26.14 -34.28 -18.20
N VAL A 114 -26.53 -35.06 -19.17
CA VAL A 114 -25.82 -36.25 -19.69
C VAL A 114 -25.71 -36.12 -21.21
N GLY A 115 -24.55 -36.44 -21.76
CA GLY A 115 -24.34 -36.39 -23.20
C GLY A 115 -22.87 -36.20 -23.55
N PRO A 116 -22.51 -36.41 -24.84
CA PRO A 116 -21.12 -36.43 -25.28
C PRO A 116 -20.44 -35.04 -25.17
N ASN A 117 -21.23 -33.97 -25.31
CA ASN A 117 -20.75 -32.60 -25.28
C ASN A 117 -21.91 -31.61 -25.02
N PRO A 118 -21.67 -30.31 -24.80
CA PRO A 118 -22.71 -29.32 -24.52
C PRO A 118 -23.67 -29.01 -25.69
N VAL A 119 -23.39 -29.48 -26.91
CA VAL A 119 -24.29 -29.33 -28.07
C VAL A 119 -25.34 -30.45 -28.12
N GLU A 120 -24.96 -31.65 -27.65
CA GLU A 120 -25.74 -32.89 -27.83
C GLU A 120 -26.20 -33.50 -26.48
N TRP A 121 -26.11 -32.81 -25.40
CA TRP A 121 -26.56 -33.27 -24.07
C TRP A 121 -28.07 -33.14 -23.90
N TRP A 122 -28.61 -33.84 -22.89
CA TRP A 122 -30.01 -33.77 -22.46
C TRP A 122 -30.11 -33.57 -20.95
N GLY A 123 -31.25 -33.01 -20.54
CA GLY A 123 -31.53 -32.71 -19.10
C GLY A 123 -31.95 -33.98 -18.33
N MET A 124 -31.50 -34.04 -17.07
CA MET A 124 -31.84 -35.09 -16.12
C MET A 124 -32.26 -34.45 -14.81
N LEU A 125 -33.14 -35.17 -14.06
CA LEU A 125 -33.63 -34.75 -12.73
C LEU A 125 -33.57 -35.95 -11.78
N ARG A 126 -33.09 -35.68 -10.54
CA ARG A 126 -33.31 -36.54 -9.38
C ARG A 126 -34.00 -35.78 -8.26
N LEU A 127 -34.81 -36.48 -7.46
CA LEU A 127 -35.51 -35.93 -6.32
C LEU A 127 -34.96 -36.54 -5.02
N SER A 128 -34.97 -35.75 -3.95
CA SER A 128 -34.64 -36.20 -2.60
C SER A 128 -35.69 -35.76 -1.64
N ASP A 129 -36.35 -36.73 -0.98
CA ASP A 129 -37.37 -36.49 0.05
C ASP A 129 -36.79 -36.36 1.46
N ASP A 130 -35.48 -36.59 1.63
CA ASP A 130 -34.77 -36.62 2.90
C ASP A 130 -33.69 -35.51 3.01
N ASN A 131 -33.89 -34.41 2.28
CA ASN A 131 -33.00 -33.22 2.30
C ASN A 131 -31.58 -33.52 1.81
N GLY A 132 -31.45 -34.31 0.76
CA GLY A 132 -30.18 -34.58 0.07
C GLY A 132 -29.34 -35.66 0.69
N LYS A 133 -29.87 -36.48 1.62
CA LYS A 133 -29.19 -37.69 2.16
C LYS A 133 -29.20 -38.81 1.14
N THR A 134 -30.33 -39.04 0.51
CA THR A 134 -30.49 -40.02 -0.58
C THR A 134 -31.21 -39.41 -1.77
N TRP A 135 -31.05 -40.00 -2.95
CA TRP A 135 -31.59 -39.52 -4.21
C TRP A 135 -32.36 -40.60 -4.93
N GLY A 136 -33.64 -40.34 -5.27
CA GLY A 136 -34.48 -41.21 -6.05
C GLY A 136 -33.95 -41.47 -7.44
N GLU A 137 -34.70 -42.25 -8.26
CA GLU A 137 -34.28 -42.61 -9.61
C GLU A 137 -34.10 -41.37 -10.51
N ALA A 138 -33.14 -41.50 -11.47
CA ALA A 138 -32.89 -40.48 -12.44
C ALA A 138 -33.96 -40.44 -13.54
N ARG A 139 -34.57 -39.27 -13.76
CA ARG A 139 -35.59 -39.05 -14.79
C ARG A 139 -35.04 -38.10 -15.84
N ARG A 140 -35.17 -38.52 -17.15
CA ARG A 140 -34.85 -37.63 -18.28
C ARG A 140 -35.95 -36.56 -18.40
N LEU A 141 -35.57 -35.30 -18.61
CA LEU A 141 -36.48 -34.22 -18.96
C LEU A 141 -37.04 -34.41 -20.38
N PRO A 142 -38.21 -33.81 -20.69
CA PRO A 142 -38.81 -33.86 -22.02
C PRO A 142 -37.82 -33.37 -23.10
N ASP A 143 -37.95 -33.89 -24.30
CA ASP A 143 -37.11 -33.45 -25.43
C ASP A 143 -37.25 -31.95 -25.67
N GLY A 144 -36.13 -31.27 -25.84
CA GLY A 144 -36.06 -29.82 -26.02
C GLY A 144 -36.04 -29.01 -24.70
N ILE A 145 -36.20 -29.67 -23.55
CA ILE A 145 -36.08 -29.12 -22.22
C ILE A 145 -34.76 -29.56 -21.59
N LEU A 146 -33.93 -28.60 -21.18
CA LEU A 146 -32.64 -28.89 -20.56
C LEU A 146 -32.66 -28.69 -19.02
N GLY A 147 -33.69 -28.01 -18.52
CA GLY A 147 -33.73 -27.56 -17.14
C GLY A 147 -32.70 -26.46 -16.88
N PRO A 148 -32.50 -26.09 -15.63
CA PRO A 148 -31.47 -25.11 -15.24
C PRO A 148 -30.10 -25.56 -15.73
N ILE A 149 -29.48 -24.72 -16.59
CA ILE A 149 -28.27 -25.12 -17.30
C ILE A 149 -27.01 -25.08 -16.45
N LYS A 150 -26.96 -24.14 -15.49
CA LYS A 150 -25.85 -23.97 -14.54
C LYS A 150 -26.30 -23.20 -13.29
N ASN A 151 -27.14 -22.18 -13.46
CA ASN A 151 -27.58 -21.30 -12.40
C ASN A 151 -28.94 -21.76 -11.85
N LYS A 152 -29.16 -21.55 -10.57
CA LYS A 152 -30.40 -21.98 -9.90
C LYS A 152 -31.63 -21.30 -10.49
N PRO A 153 -32.80 -21.97 -10.57
CA PRO A 153 -34.07 -21.34 -10.89
C PRO A 153 -34.51 -20.36 -9.80
N VAL A 154 -35.46 -19.50 -10.13
CA VAL A 154 -36.23 -18.73 -9.15
C VAL A 154 -37.66 -19.24 -9.05
N GLN A 155 -38.27 -19.17 -7.86
CA GLN A 155 -39.66 -19.45 -7.70
C GLN A 155 -40.43 -18.16 -7.49
N LEU A 156 -41.34 -17.85 -8.40
CA LEU A 156 -42.19 -16.64 -8.36
C LEU A 156 -43.21 -16.72 -7.24
N LYS A 157 -43.92 -15.60 -6.98
CA LYS A 157 -44.93 -15.51 -5.90
C LYS A 157 -46.11 -16.48 -6.10
N ASP A 158 -46.48 -16.75 -7.35
CA ASP A 158 -47.57 -17.68 -7.71
C ASP A 158 -47.15 -19.16 -7.66
N GLY A 159 -45.94 -19.46 -7.24
CA GLY A 159 -45.39 -20.81 -7.22
C GLY A 159 -44.68 -21.26 -8.50
N THR A 160 -44.77 -20.50 -9.58
CA THR A 160 -44.11 -20.82 -10.86
C THR A 160 -42.58 -20.90 -10.68
N ILE A 161 -41.96 -21.96 -11.16
CA ILE A 161 -40.52 -22.12 -11.25
C ILE A 161 -40.09 -21.59 -12.61
N LEU A 162 -39.20 -20.58 -12.61
CA LEU A 162 -38.58 -20.05 -13.82
C LEU A 162 -37.09 -20.31 -13.81
N SER A 163 -36.62 -21.00 -14.83
CA SER A 163 -35.26 -21.49 -15.00
C SER A 163 -34.58 -20.79 -16.15
N GLY A 164 -33.37 -20.30 -15.92
CA GLY A 164 -32.49 -19.87 -17.00
C GLY A 164 -31.82 -21.05 -17.67
N SER A 165 -31.95 -21.15 -19.00
CA SER A 165 -31.38 -22.22 -19.82
C SER A 165 -30.67 -21.67 -21.07
N SER A 166 -29.90 -22.47 -21.73
CA SER A 166 -29.18 -22.08 -22.95
C SER A 166 -28.76 -23.28 -23.78
N ALA A 167 -28.59 -23.08 -25.06
CA ALA A 167 -28.08 -24.10 -25.97
C ALA A 167 -26.93 -23.54 -26.81
N GLU A 168 -26.06 -24.45 -27.26
CA GLU A 168 -24.82 -24.14 -27.96
C GLU A 168 -24.87 -24.74 -29.39
N GLY A 169 -23.96 -24.30 -30.28
CA GLY A 169 -23.76 -24.92 -31.60
C GLY A 169 -24.69 -24.41 -32.70
N PHE A 170 -25.39 -23.28 -32.52
CA PHE A 170 -26.24 -22.69 -33.57
C PHE A 170 -25.41 -22.25 -34.77
N LYS A 171 -25.89 -22.61 -35.99
CA LYS A 171 -25.30 -22.21 -37.26
C LYS A 171 -25.85 -20.88 -37.78
N VAL A 172 -27.00 -20.46 -37.30
CA VAL A 172 -27.66 -19.19 -37.65
C VAL A 172 -27.81 -18.33 -36.41
N GLY A 173 -27.41 -17.07 -36.51
CA GLY A 173 -27.33 -16.18 -35.38
C GLY A 173 -26.12 -16.44 -34.46
N PRO A 174 -26.13 -15.94 -33.21
CA PRO A 174 -25.08 -16.23 -32.26
C PRO A 174 -24.92 -17.74 -32.02
N SER A 175 -23.68 -18.23 -31.93
CA SER A 175 -23.40 -19.66 -31.71
C SER A 175 -23.85 -20.19 -30.34
N TRP A 176 -24.15 -19.30 -29.43
CA TRP A 176 -24.72 -19.54 -28.09
C TRP A 176 -25.98 -18.73 -27.94
N GLN A 177 -27.07 -19.35 -27.50
CA GLN A 177 -28.35 -18.68 -27.33
C GLN A 177 -29.02 -19.07 -26.04
N ILE A 178 -29.49 -18.05 -25.28
CA ILE A 178 -30.26 -18.25 -24.06
C ILE A 178 -31.74 -18.47 -24.38
N HIS A 179 -32.43 -19.17 -23.50
CA HIS A 179 -33.87 -19.25 -23.41
C HIS A 179 -34.26 -19.45 -21.94
N PHE A 180 -35.52 -19.34 -21.63
CA PHE A 180 -36.02 -19.66 -20.29
C PHE A 180 -36.94 -20.87 -20.38
N GLU A 181 -37.05 -21.58 -19.26
CA GLU A 181 -37.94 -22.73 -19.13
C GLU A 181 -38.79 -22.53 -17.87
N ARG A 182 -40.08 -22.73 -17.99
CA ARG A 182 -41.08 -22.45 -16.94
C ARG A 182 -41.83 -23.71 -16.58
N SER A 183 -41.99 -23.97 -15.27
CA SER A 183 -42.82 -25.03 -14.72
C SER A 183 -43.82 -24.44 -13.73
N ARG A 184 -45.10 -24.86 -13.79
CA ARG A 184 -46.15 -24.46 -12.86
C ARG A 184 -46.57 -25.58 -11.93
N ASP A 185 -46.00 -26.74 -12.08
CA ASP A 185 -46.33 -27.98 -11.37
C ASP A 185 -45.09 -28.57 -10.70
N ASN A 186 -44.24 -27.71 -10.21
CA ASN A 186 -43.08 -28.06 -9.40
C ASN A 186 -42.01 -28.89 -10.16
N GLY A 187 -41.86 -28.68 -11.45
CA GLY A 187 -40.83 -29.36 -12.29
C GLY A 187 -41.31 -30.64 -12.95
N LEU A 188 -42.62 -30.93 -12.96
CA LEU A 188 -43.19 -32.09 -13.62
C LEU A 188 -43.32 -31.84 -15.11
N THR A 189 -43.86 -30.68 -15.51
CA THR A 189 -43.94 -30.24 -16.90
C THR A 189 -43.23 -28.91 -17.10
N TRP A 190 -42.82 -28.67 -18.33
CA TRP A 190 -41.99 -27.50 -18.67
C TRP A 190 -42.44 -26.86 -19.97
N GLU A 191 -42.46 -25.54 -20.01
CA GLU A 191 -42.69 -24.72 -21.20
C GLU A 191 -41.39 -23.95 -21.53
N LYS A 192 -40.98 -23.96 -22.79
CA LYS A 192 -39.81 -23.20 -23.27
C LYS A 192 -40.19 -21.81 -23.74
N ILE A 193 -39.50 -20.79 -23.24
CA ILE A 193 -39.71 -19.39 -23.57
C ILE A 193 -38.49 -18.92 -24.37
N ALA A 194 -38.69 -18.56 -25.60
CA ALA A 194 -37.64 -18.05 -26.48
C ALA A 194 -37.27 -16.58 -26.11
N VAL A 195 -36.04 -16.22 -26.38
CA VAL A 195 -35.52 -14.83 -26.22
C VAL A 195 -35.05 -14.34 -27.57
N GLU A 196 -35.45 -13.15 -27.99
CA GLU A 196 -34.96 -12.54 -29.24
C GLU A 196 -33.45 -12.28 -29.15
N GLN A 197 -32.67 -12.91 -30.00
CA GLN A 197 -31.25 -12.75 -30.14
C GLN A 197 -30.91 -12.41 -31.60
N PRO A 198 -30.53 -11.13 -31.87
CA PRO A 198 -30.21 -10.70 -33.24
C PRO A 198 -29.05 -11.51 -33.82
N ALA A 199 -28.99 -11.64 -35.11
CA ALA A 199 -27.94 -12.40 -35.82
C ALA A 199 -26.53 -11.88 -35.47
N THR A 200 -26.39 -10.60 -35.21
CA THR A 200 -25.15 -9.95 -34.78
C THR A 200 -25.07 -9.74 -33.26
N GLY A 201 -26.01 -10.30 -32.49
CA GLY A 201 -26.09 -10.18 -31.04
C GLY A 201 -25.01 -10.98 -30.32
N PRO A 202 -24.86 -10.74 -28.98
CA PRO A 202 -23.86 -11.45 -28.20
C PRO A 202 -24.17 -12.95 -28.11
N ALA A 203 -23.13 -13.77 -28.23
CA ALA A 203 -23.22 -15.22 -27.98
C ALA A 203 -23.27 -15.47 -26.48
N SER A 204 -24.44 -15.77 -25.93
CA SER A 204 -24.78 -15.73 -24.51
C SER A 204 -25.30 -17.05 -23.97
N ILE A 205 -24.86 -17.47 -22.78
CA ILE A 205 -25.31 -18.69 -22.09
C ILE A 205 -25.40 -18.49 -20.57
N GLN A 206 -26.03 -19.47 -19.89
CA GLN A 206 -26.06 -19.62 -18.42
C GLN A 206 -26.66 -18.39 -17.72
N PRO A 207 -27.92 -18.04 -18.00
CA PRO A 207 -28.59 -16.91 -17.39
C PRO A 207 -28.91 -17.15 -15.90
N SER A 208 -28.60 -16.18 -15.06
CA SER A 208 -29.10 -16.03 -13.68
C SER A 208 -30.27 -15.05 -13.68
N ILE A 209 -31.30 -15.27 -12.89
CA ILE A 209 -32.49 -14.44 -12.83
C ILE A 209 -32.50 -13.62 -11.53
N LEU A 210 -32.73 -12.31 -11.64
CA LEU A 210 -32.88 -11.35 -10.55
C LEU A 210 -34.33 -10.85 -10.49
N LEU A 211 -34.85 -10.68 -9.27
CA LEU A 211 -36.18 -10.17 -9.00
C LEU A 211 -36.05 -8.68 -8.63
N LEU A 212 -36.39 -7.76 -9.55
CA LEU A 212 -36.24 -6.33 -9.31
C LEU A 212 -37.36 -5.82 -8.38
N ARG A 213 -37.07 -4.73 -7.65
CA ARG A 213 -38.04 -4.12 -6.68
C ARG A 213 -39.33 -3.64 -7.30
N ASP A 214 -39.29 -3.23 -8.56
CA ASP A 214 -40.44 -2.78 -9.31
C ASP A 214 -41.29 -3.92 -9.91
N GLY A 215 -40.95 -5.17 -9.61
CA GLY A 215 -41.65 -6.36 -10.06
C GLY A 215 -41.19 -6.92 -11.42
N ARG A 216 -40.30 -6.25 -12.12
CA ARG A 216 -39.64 -6.78 -13.32
C ARG A 216 -38.67 -7.90 -12.97
N LEU A 217 -38.34 -8.72 -13.96
CA LEU A 217 -37.27 -9.67 -13.87
C LEU A 217 -36.11 -9.19 -14.73
N MET A 218 -34.89 -9.43 -14.27
CA MET A 218 -33.68 -9.23 -15.06
C MET A 218 -32.88 -10.53 -15.12
N SER A 219 -32.22 -10.78 -16.23
CA SER A 219 -31.30 -11.90 -16.31
C SER A 219 -29.93 -11.43 -16.76
N VAL A 220 -28.90 -11.97 -16.11
CA VAL A 220 -27.47 -11.68 -16.37
C VAL A 220 -26.72 -13.00 -16.56
N GLY A 221 -25.61 -12.99 -17.33
CA GLY A 221 -24.80 -14.17 -17.51
C GLY A 221 -23.61 -13.92 -18.43
N ARG A 222 -22.90 -15.00 -18.84
CA ARG A 222 -21.66 -14.89 -19.57
C ARG A 222 -21.85 -14.83 -21.09
N THR A 223 -20.87 -14.23 -21.78
CA THR A 223 -20.82 -14.19 -23.25
C THR A 223 -19.46 -14.57 -23.81
N LYS A 224 -19.38 -14.80 -25.12
CA LYS A 224 -18.12 -14.84 -25.88
C LYS A 224 -17.56 -13.42 -26.17
N ASN A 225 -18.26 -12.36 -25.77
CA ASN A 225 -17.98 -10.97 -26.14
C ASN A 225 -17.21 -10.23 -25.07
N ALA A 226 -16.50 -10.92 -24.18
CA ALA A 226 -15.71 -10.37 -23.08
C ALA A 226 -16.47 -9.49 -22.06
N LYS A 227 -17.81 -9.55 -22.05
CA LYS A 227 -18.71 -8.81 -21.15
C LYS A 227 -19.85 -9.72 -20.66
N VAL A 228 -20.43 -9.34 -19.52
CA VAL A 228 -21.67 -9.92 -19.00
C VAL A 228 -22.83 -9.41 -19.87
N PHE A 229 -23.80 -10.29 -20.18
CA PHE A 229 -25.03 -9.86 -20.85
C PHE A 229 -26.12 -9.47 -19.86
N SER A 230 -27.13 -8.73 -20.31
CA SER A 230 -28.39 -8.53 -19.61
C SER A 230 -29.59 -8.60 -20.54
N THR A 231 -30.75 -9.01 -19.99
CA THR A 231 -32.07 -8.94 -20.61
C THR A 231 -33.12 -8.77 -19.53
N VAL A 232 -34.27 -8.15 -19.84
CA VAL A 232 -35.33 -7.78 -18.88
C VAL A 232 -36.68 -8.32 -19.32
N SER A 233 -37.48 -8.79 -18.37
CA SER A 233 -38.90 -9.14 -18.57
C SER A 233 -39.78 -8.22 -17.74
N ASN A 234 -40.84 -7.71 -18.37
CA ASN A 234 -41.87 -6.87 -17.73
C ASN A 234 -43.15 -7.65 -17.37
N ASP A 235 -43.23 -8.93 -17.66
CA ASP A 235 -44.39 -9.79 -17.62
C ASP A 235 -44.16 -11.12 -16.91
N GLN A 236 -43.40 -11.07 -15.81
CA GLN A 236 -43.09 -12.23 -14.98
C GLN A 236 -42.43 -13.38 -15.75
N GLY A 237 -41.56 -13.05 -16.71
CA GLY A 237 -40.75 -14.00 -17.47
C GLY A 237 -41.47 -14.62 -18.68
N SER A 238 -42.63 -14.11 -19.09
CA SER A 238 -43.35 -14.61 -20.27
C SER A 238 -42.71 -14.15 -21.57
N THR A 239 -42.20 -12.92 -21.59
CA THR A 239 -41.38 -12.38 -22.69
C THR A 239 -40.12 -11.67 -22.16
N TRP A 240 -39.09 -11.55 -22.98
CA TRP A 240 -37.84 -10.95 -22.63
C TRP A 240 -37.36 -9.98 -23.70
N SER A 241 -36.71 -8.90 -23.27
CA SER A 241 -36.10 -7.93 -24.16
C SER A 241 -34.95 -8.56 -24.95
N LYS A 242 -34.50 -7.89 -26.03
CA LYS A 242 -33.27 -8.27 -26.71
C LYS A 242 -32.11 -8.38 -25.73
N VAL A 243 -31.25 -9.41 -25.96
CA VAL A 243 -30.01 -9.56 -25.18
C VAL A 243 -29.05 -8.43 -25.51
N GLY A 244 -28.66 -7.68 -24.50
CA GLY A 244 -27.66 -6.63 -24.58
C GLY A 244 -26.40 -6.97 -23.77
N LEU A 245 -25.33 -6.18 -23.95
CA LEU A 245 -24.11 -6.27 -23.16
C LEU A 245 -24.14 -5.21 -22.04
N THR A 246 -23.71 -5.58 -20.86
CA THR A 246 -23.39 -4.64 -19.77
C THR A 246 -21.97 -4.10 -19.93
N ASP A 247 -21.55 -3.18 -19.06
CA ASP A 247 -20.15 -2.74 -19.00
C ASP A 247 -19.24 -3.68 -18.23
N LEU A 248 -19.80 -4.61 -17.45
CA LEU A 248 -19.03 -5.54 -16.65
C LEU A 248 -18.21 -6.50 -17.54
N PRO A 249 -16.86 -6.57 -17.36
CA PRO A 249 -16.03 -7.51 -18.10
C PRO A 249 -16.29 -8.95 -17.67
N ASN A 250 -16.12 -9.90 -18.57
CA ASN A 250 -16.16 -11.33 -18.26
C ASN A 250 -15.33 -12.11 -19.29
N PRO A 251 -14.42 -12.99 -18.87
CA PRO A 251 -13.50 -13.72 -19.77
C PRO A 251 -14.13 -14.96 -20.37
N ASN A 252 -15.43 -14.96 -20.67
CA ASN A 252 -16.17 -16.17 -21.02
C ASN A 252 -16.12 -17.24 -19.91
N SER A 253 -16.36 -16.80 -18.67
CA SER A 253 -16.43 -17.66 -17.49
C SER A 253 -17.83 -17.67 -16.88
N GLY A 254 -18.21 -18.79 -16.26
CA GLY A 254 -19.51 -18.93 -15.59
C GLY A 254 -19.70 -17.87 -14.50
N THR A 255 -20.92 -17.35 -14.42
CA THR A 255 -21.37 -16.38 -13.40
C THR A 255 -22.54 -16.95 -12.62
N ASP A 256 -22.87 -16.41 -11.45
CA ASP A 256 -24.18 -16.58 -10.81
C ASP A 256 -24.58 -15.30 -10.07
N ALA A 257 -25.89 -15.11 -9.88
CA ALA A 257 -26.43 -13.94 -9.23
C ALA A 257 -27.61 -14.28 -8.31
N VAL A 258 -27.84 -13.43 -7.31
CA VAL A 258 -28.96 -13.58 -6.35
C VAL A 258 -29.54 -12.21 -5.98
N THR A 259 -30.87 -12.16 -5.84
CA THR A 259 -31.55 -11.04 -5.18
C THR A 259 -31.64 -11.33 -3.70
N LEU A 260 -31.13 -10.42 -2.90
CA LEU A 260 -31.17 -10.49 -1.43
C LEU A 260 -32.56 -10.17 -0.88
N LYS A 261 -32.84 -10.59 0.35
CA LYS A 261 -34.10 -10.30 1.07
C LYS A 261 -34.37 -8.80 1.22
N ASP A 262 -33.32 -7.97 1.27
CA ASP A 262 -33.40 -6.51 1.34
C ASP A 262 -33.59 -5.83 -0.04
N GLY A 263 -33.63 -6.62 -1.10
CA GLY A 263 -33.86 -6.17 -2.48
C GLY A 263 -32.61 -5.68 -3.21
N ARG A 264 -31.41 -5.77 -2.62
CA ARG A 264 -30.13 -5.62 -3.34
C ARG A 264 -29.86 -6.88 -4.14
N HIS A 265 -28.92 -6.76 -5.11
CA HIS A 265 -28.50 -7.87 -5.96
C HIS A 265 -27.02 -8.12 -5.80
N LEU A 266 -26.61 -9.38 -5.81
CA LEU A 266 -25.21 -9.79 -5.84
C LEU A 266 -24.94 -10.58 -7.12
N LEU A 267 -23.77 -10.31 -7.75
CA LEU A 267 -23.25 -11.03 -8.90
C LEU A 267 -21.86 -11.53 -8.57
N ILE A 268 -21.67 -12.86 -8.65
CA ILE A 268 -20.35 -13.47 -8.51
C ILE A 268 -19.83 -13.88 -9.90
N TYR A 269 -18.62 -13.41 -10.24
CA TYR A 269 -18.05 -13.57 -11.57
C TYR A 269 -16.55 -13.29 -11.57
N ASN A 270 -15.86 -13.56 -12.68
CA ASN A 270 -14.49 -13.14 -12.89
C ASN A 270 -14.48 -11.73 -13.53
N HIS A 271 -14.05 -10.72 -12.79
CA HIS A 271 -13.96 -9.33 -13.27
C HIS A 271 -12.66 -9.12 -14.08
N THR A 272 -12.59 -9.71 -15.25
CA THR A 272 -11.46 -9.64 -16.18
C THR A 272 -11.94 -9.98 -17.59
N THR A 273 -11.17 -9.67 -18.61
CA THR A 273 -11.45 -10.07 -19.99
C THR A 273 -10.67 -11.32 -20.40
N LYS A 274 -9.73 -11.81 -19.58
CA LYS A 274 -8.89 -12.99 -19.87
C LYS A 274 -8.61 -13.79 -18.59
N GLY A 275 -8.57 -15.14 -18.73
CA GLY A 275 -8.31 -16.01 -17.58
C GLY A 275 -9.52 -16.19 -16.67
N ARG A 276 -9.34 -16.80 -15.49
CA ARG A 276 -10.40 -17.06 -14.49
C ARG A 276 -9.95 -16.69 -13.07
N SER A 277 -9.12 -15.68 -12.96
CA SER A 277 -8.74 -14.96 -11.76
C SER A 277 -8.68 -13.48 -12.11
N PRO A 278 -9.15 -12.58 -11.23
CA PRO A 278 -9.75 -12.80 -9.91
C PRO A 278 -11.18 -13.38 -9.94
N LEU A 279 -11.71 -13.84 -8.79
CA LEU A 279 -13.11 -14.15 -8.55
C LEU A 279 -13.72 -13.08 -7.64
N ASN A 280 -14.69 -12.33 -8.16
CA ASN A 280 -15.21 -11.11 -7.58
C ASN A 280 -16.71 -11.22 -7.26
N LEU A 281 -17.14 -10.49 -6.23
CA LEU A 281 -18.54 -10.28 -5.89
C LEU A 281 -18.89 -8.80 -6.10
N ALA A 282 -19.79 -8.50 -7.03
CA ALA A 282 -20.35 -7.17 -7.21
C ALA A 282 -21.73 -7.07 -6.58
N ILE A 283 -22.11 -5.85 -6.16
CA ILE A 283 -23.39 -5.53 -5.54
C ILE A 283 -24.11 -4.45 -6.36
N SER A 284 -25.43 -4.53 -6.41
CA SER A 284 -26.27 -3.54 -7.10
C SER A 284 -27.58 -3.31 -6.37
N LYS A 285 -28.13 -2.09 -6.46
CA LYS A 285 -29.45 -1.72 -5.93
C LYS A 285 -30.59 -1.90 -6.93
N ASP A 286 -30.26 -1.91 -8.22
CA ASP A 286 -31.20 -1.88 -9.34
C ASP A 286 -30.94 -2.94 -10.42
N GLY A 287 -29.82 -3.69 -10.29
CA GLY A 287 -29.37 -4.66 -11.29
C GLY A 287 -28.69 -4.02 -12.51
N ILE A 288 -28.64 -2.71 -12.62
CA ILE A 288 -28.07 -1.95 -13.74
C ILE A 288 -26.71 -1.37 -13.38
N VAL A 289 -26.65 -0.62 -12.28
CA VAL A 289 -25.41 -0.05 -11.76
C VAL A 289 -24.81 -1.04 -10.77
N TRP A 290 -23.64 -1.52 -11.05
CA TRP A 290 -22.89 -2.48 -10.24
C TRP A 290 -21.70 -1.82 -9.58
N GLU A 291 -21.52 -2.09 -8.30
CA GLU A 291 -20.42 -1.63 -7.48
C GLU A 291 -19.61 -2.84 -7.02
N ALA A 292 -18.31 -2.66 -6.84
CA ALA A 292 -17.42 -3.67 -6.29
C ALA A 292 -17.73 -3.91 -4.81
N ALA A 293 -17.81 -5.17 -4.36
CA ALA A 293 -18.09 -5.49 -2.97
C ALA A 293 -17.00 -6.33 -2.31
N LEU A 294 -16.51 -7.38 -2.99
CA LEU A 294 -15.58 -8.34 -2.37
C LEU A 294 -14.75 -9.05 -3.43
N VAL A 295 -13.48 -9.35 -3.14
CA VAL A 295 -12.64 -10.26 -3.91
C VAL A 295 -12.46 -11.56 -3.12
N LEU A 296 -12.95 -12.68 -3.64
CA LEU A 296 -12.85 -13.97 -2.97
C LEU A 296 -11.53 -14.68 -3.25
N GLU A 297 -10.97 -14.52 -4.42
CA GLU A 297 -9.71 -15.10 -4.86
C GLU A 297 -9.02 -14.17 -5.86
N ASP A 298 -7.70 -13.99 -5.73
CA ASP A 298 -6.89 -13.17 -6.64
C ASP A 298 -5.47 -13.73 -6.79
N GLU A 299 -5.36 -14.98 -7.20
CA GLU A 299 -4.07 -15.59 -7.51
C GLU A 299 -3.83 -15.51 -9.03
N PRO A 300 -2.78 -14.80 -9.48
CA PRO A 300 -2.49 -14.64 -10.91
C PRO A 300 -2.35 -15.99 -11.64
N LYS A 301 -2.98 -16.10 -12.81
CA LYS A 301 -2.98 -17.29 -13.68
C LYS A 301 -3.68 -18.54 -13.09
N ALA A 302 -4.26 -18.45 -11.90
CA ALA A 302 -5.07 -19.52 -11.34
C ALA A 302 -6.45 -19.59 -11.99
N GLU A 303 -7.19 -20.70 -11.75
CA GLU A 303 -8.58 -20.86 -12.17
C GLU A 303 -9.51 -20.94 -10.97
N PHE A 304 -10.39 -19.93 -10.81
CA PHE A 304 -11.50 -19.91 -9.89
C PHE A 304 -12.77 -19.68 -10.67
N SER A 305 -13.60 -20.71 -10.79
CA SER A 305 -14.63 -20.70 -11.83
C SER A 305 -15.91 -21.38 -11.42
N TYR A 306 -16.95 -21.14 -12.21
CA TYR A 306 -18.29 -21.71 -12.06
C TYR A 306 -18.86 -21.55 -10.65
N PRO A 307 -18.91 -20.30 -10.14
CA PRO A 307 -19.48 -20.05 -8.83
C PRO A 307 -20.99 -20.25 -8.80
N ALA A 308 -21.51 -20.59 -7.63
CA ALA A 308 -22.94 -20.54 -7.31
C ALA A 308 -23.13 -19.69 -6.03
N ILE A 309 -24.24 -18.95 -5.95
CA ILE A 309 -24.53 -18.04 -4.85
C ILE A 309 -25.98 -18.16 -4.42
N ILE A 310 -26.23 -18.27 -3.10
CA ILE A 310 -27.57 -18.21 -2.50
C ILE A 310 -27.57 -17.30 -1.27
N GLN A 311 -28.74 -16.83 -0.84
CA GLN A 311 -28.93 -16.30 0.51
C GLN A 311 -29.74 -17.29 1.32
N SER A 312 -29.23 -17.70 2.47
CA SER A 312 -29.84 -18.64 3.40
C SER A 312 -30.94 -18.03 4.27
N SER A 313 -31.62 -18.87 5.03
CA SER A 313 -32.72 -18.48 5.91
C SER A 313 -32.28 -17.52 7.01
N ASP A 314 -31.05 -17.65 7.52
CA ASP A 314 -30.42 -16.78 8.51
C ASP A 314 -29.95 -15.43 7.97
N GLY A 315 -30.07 -15.21 6.65
CA GLY A 315 -29.73 -13.94 5.98
C GLY A 315 -28.29 -13.88 5.47
N LEU A 316 -27.45 -14.85 5.78
CA LEU A 316 -26.10 -14.94 5.23
C LEU A 316 -26.12 -15.36 3.76
N VAL A 317 -25.05 -15.06 3.07
CA VAL A 317 -24.86 -15.43 1.67
C VAL A 317 -23.83 -16.54 1.60
N HIS A 318 -24.18 -17.61 0.88
CA HIS A 318 -23.30 -18.75 0.67
C HIS A 318 -22.90 -18.84 -0.79
N VAL A 319 -21.60 -18.97 -1.00
CA VAL A 319 -20.98 -19.07 -2.34
C VAL A 319 -20.19 -20.35 -2.40
N THR A 320 -20.36 -21.12 -3.47
CA THR A 320 -19.44 -22.23 -3.79
C THR A 320 -18.80 -22.01 -5.15
N TYR A 321 -17.58 -22.48 -5.33
CA TYR A 321 -16.86 -22.36 -6.62
C TYR A 321 -15.78 -23.44 -6.75
N THR A 322 -15.42 -23.71 -8.01
CA THR A 322 -14.31 -24.58 -8.36
C THR A 322 -12.98 -23.89 -8.09
N TRP A 323 -12.14 -24.50 -7.28
CA TRP A 323 -10.80 -24.02 -6.94
C TRP A 323 -9.76 -24.86 -7.72
N LYS A 324 -9.11 -24.21 -8.72
CA LYS A 324 -8.03 -24.80 -9.55
C LYS A 324 -8.37 -26.16 -10.17
N ARG A 325 -9.65 -26.40 -10.45
CA ARG A 325 -10.21 -27.68 -10.95
C ARG A 325 -9.93 -28.93 -10.07
N LYS A 326 -9.44 -28.72 -8.86
CA LYS A 326 -9.05 -29.80 -7.94
C LYS A 326 -10.01 -29.96 -6.78
N LEU A 327 -10.51 -28.85 -6.24
CA LEU A 327 -11.36 -28.82 -5.06
C LEU A 327 -12.57 -27.93 -5.29
N ALA A 328 -13.58 -28.07 -4.43
CA ALA A 328 -14.70 -27.15 -4.32
C ALA A 328 -14.55 -26.35 -3.02
N LYS A 329 -14.70 -25.02 -3.08
CA LYS A 329 -14.59 -24.13 -1.94
C LYS A 329 -15.96 -23.52 -1.61
N HIS A 330 -16.20 -23.28 -0.32
CA HIS A 330 -17.40 -22.66 0.21
C HIS A 330 -17.03 -21.41 0.99
N ALA A 331 -17.66 -20.29 0.68
CA ALA A 331 -17.51 -19.03 1.39
C ALA A 331 -18.85 -18.57 1.95
N VAL A 332 -18.84 -18.05 3.17
CA VAL A 332 -20.02 -17.48 3.85
C VAL A 332 -19.79 -16.00 4.04
N ILE A 333 -20.79 -15.19 3.66
CA ILE A 333 -20.68 -13.74 3.57
C ILE A 333 -21.87 -13.11 4.31
N ASP A 334 -21.59 -12.13 5.15
CA ASP A 334 -22.59 -11.26 5.78
C ASP A 334 -22.88 -10.08 4.84
N PRO A 335 -24.01 -10.05 4.14
CA PRO A 335 -24.30 -8.99 3.18
C PRO A 335 -24.54 -7.62 3.83
N ALA A 336 -24.76 -7.55 5.15
CA ALA A 336 -24.90 -6.30 5.89
C ALA A 336 -23.54 -5.60 6.09
N LYS A 337 -22.47 -6.35 6.07
CA LYS A 337 -21.11 -5.85 6.25
C LYS A 337 -20.36 -5.60 4.93
N LEU A 338 -20.98 -5.88 3.79
CA LEU A 338 -20.38 -5.57 2.49
C LEU A 338 -20.31 -4.07 2.27
N VAL A 339 -19.12 -3.59 1.91
CA VAL A 339 -18.88 -2.19 1.55
C VAL A 339 -18.89 -2.07 0.03
N ALA A 340 -19.93 -1.41 -0.50
CA ALA A 340 -20.05 -1.11 -1.92
C ALA A 340 -19.07 0.00 -2.32
N ARG A 341 -18.33 -0.21 -3.40
CA ARG A 341 -17.36 0.76 -3.94
C ARG A 341 -17.67 0.99 -5.43
N PRO A 342 -17.81 2.25 -5.88
CA PRO A 342 -18.00 2.54 -7.29
C PRO A 342 -16.89 1.95 -8.13
N MET A 343 -17.24 1.39 -9.29
CA MET A 343 -16.27 1.00 -10.32
C MET A 343 -16.05 2.19 -11.24
N GLU A 344 -14.81 2.60 -11.44
CA GLU A 344 -14.47 3.64 -12.42
C GLU A 344 -14.38 3.00 -13.81
N GLY A 345 -15.39 3.21 -14.62
CA GLY A 345 -15.53 2.54 -15.91
C GLY A 345 -15.61 1.02 -15.74
N VAL A 346 -14.66 0.29 -16.32
CA VAL A 346 -14.55 -1.17 -16.21
C VAL A 346 -13.48 -1.63 -15.20
N ALA A 347 -12.86 -0.72 -14.47
CA ALA A 347 -11.82 -1.06 -13.51
C ALA A 347 -12.43 -1.50 -12.17
N TRP A 348 -12.05 -2.69 -11.70
CA TRP A 348 -12.35 -3.08 -10.32
C TRP A 348 -11.59 -2.14 -9.39
N PRO A 349 -12.26 -1.41 -8.49
CA PRO A 349 -11.58 -0.52 -7.58
C PRO A 349 -10.62 -1.36 -6.73
N LYS A 350 -9.35 -1.00 -6.76
CA LYS A 350 -8.38 -1.59 -5.82
C LYS A 350 -8.92 -1.36 -4.42
N ALA A 351 -8.75 -2.35 -3.55
CA ALA A 351 -9.02 -2.15 -2.13
C ALA A 351 -8.34 -0.83 -1.70
N PRO A 352 -8.99 0.01 -0.88
CA PRO A 352 -8.30 1.16 -0.32
C PRO A 352 -6.96 0.65 0.18
N ALA A 353 -5.86 1.29 -0.23
CA ALA A 353 -4.54 0.90 0.22
C ALA A 353 -4.58 0.88 1.75
N GLY A 354 -4.65 -0.30 2.35
CA GLY A 354 -4.77 -0.48 3.80
C GLY A 354 -5.63 -1.62 4.30
N GLN A 355 -6.40 -2.34 3.47
CA GLN A 355 -7.35 -3.32 4.04
C GLN A 355 -7.36 -4.75 3.49
N ALA A 356 -6.60 -5.17 2.49
CA ALA A 356 -6.81 -6.51 1.91
C ALA A 356 -5.57 -7.36 1.57
N GLU A 357 -4.36 -6.85 1.69
CA GLU A 357 -3.15 -7.66 1.45
C GLU A 357 -2.36 -7.97 2.72
N ASN A 358 -2.88 -7.56 3.86
CA ASN A 358 -2.10 -7.48 5.09
C ASN A 358 -2.43 -8.67 5.98
N GLY A 359 -1.74 -9.74 5.96
CA GLY A 359 -1.86 -10.86 6.91
C GLY A 359 -1.95 -10.46 8.40
N GLY A 360 -2.87 -9.54 8.73
CA GLY A 360 -3.10 -8.94 10.05
C GLY A 360 -2.32 -7.65 10.32
N LEU A 361 -1.44 -7.20 9.41
CA LEU A 361 -0.64 -5.96 9.58
C LEU A 361 -1.46 -4.74 9.16
N GLU A 362 -1.74 -3.84 10.09
CA GLU A 362 -2.55 -2.63 9.88
C GLU A 362 -1.71 -1.37 10.07
N ARG A 363 -2.05 -0.29 9.37
CA ARG A 363 -1.48 1.03 9.64
C ARG A 363 -2.10 1.62 10.89
N LEU A 364 -1.26 2.00 11.84
CA LEU A 364 -1.72 2.61 13.08
C LEU A 364 -2.32 3.99 12.80
N LYS A 365 -3.47 4.27 13.40
CA LYS A 365 -4.21 5.53 13.22
C LYS A 365 -4.16 6.38 14.48
N TYR A 366 -4.31 7.70 14.29
CA TYR A 366 -4.46 8.62 15.42
C TYR A 366 -5.74 8.39 16.24
N ASN A 367 -6.80 7.85 15.61
CA ASN A 367 -8.14 7.68 16.21
C ASN A 367 -8.65 8.93 16.93
N ASN A 368 -8.23 10.12 16.50
CA ASN A 368 -8.46 11.41 17.12
C ASN A 368 -9.21 12.35 16.16
N PRO A 369 -10.54 12.30 16.11
CA PRO A 369 -11.33 13.13 15.22
C PRO A 369 -11.09 14.63 15.47
N GLY A 370 -10.86 15.38 14.38
CA GLY A 370 -10.59 16.82 14.44
C GLY A 370 -9.13 17.20 14.69
N LEU A 371 -8.25 16.22 14.96
CA LEU A 371 -6.82 16.46 15.02
C LEU A 371 -6.27 16.89 13.66
N VAL A 372 -5.35 17.86 13.66
CA VAL A 372 -4.66 18.35 12.46
C VAL A 372 -3.16 18.11 12.62
N VAL A 373 -2.56 17.48 11.62
CA VAL A 373 -1.13 17.12 11.58
C VAL A 373 -0.47 17.64 10.32
N ASP A 374 0.84 17.48 10.18
CA ASP A 374 1.53 17.77 8.92
C ASP A 374 1.01 16.86 7.81
N LEU A 375 0.77 17.45 6.63
CA LEU A 375 0.45 16.67 5.44
C LEU A 375 1.68 15.87 5.03
N GLY A 376 1.48 14.60 4.72
CA GLY A 376 2.57 13.76 4.27
C GLY A 376 2.10 12.55 3.46
N VAL A 377 2.92 12.19 2.47
CA VAL A 377 2.81 10.94 1.71
C VAL A 377 3.72 9.86 2.30
N GLY A 378 4.48 9.13 1.55
CA GLY A 378 5.53 8.24 2.05
C GLY A 378 6.88 8.93 2.09
N LEU A 379 7.93 8.20 1.76
CA LEU A 379 9.24 8.77 1.50
C LEU A 379 9.17 9.55 0.19
N TRP A 380 9.58 10.82 0.26
CA TRP A 380 9.81 11.69 -0.87
C TRP A 380 8.56 12.19 -1.60
N ALA A 381 8.22 13.44 -1.34
CA ALA A 381 7.09 14.12 -1.97
C ALA A 381 7.49 14.81 -3.28
N TRP A 382 6.70 14.61 -4.33
CA TRP A 382 6.79 15.31 -5.61
C TRP A 382 5.46 16.04 -5.83
N PRO A 383 5.36 17.33 -5.51
CA PRO A 383 4.10 18.07 -5.63
C PRO A 383 3.75 18.37 -7.08
N LEU A 384 2.47 18.24 -7.40
CA LEU A 384 1.86 18.49 -8.69
C LEU A 384 0.60 19.35 -8.47
N PRO A 385 0.73 20.61 -7.98
CA PRO A 385 -0.42 21.46 -7.68
C PRO A 385 -1.19 21.80 -8.96
N MET A 386 -2.51 21.56 -8.98
CA MET A 386 -3.35 21.83 -10.14
C MET A 386 -4.84 21.94 -9.78
N ASP A 387 -5.63 22.54 -10.66
CA ASP A 387 -7.09 22.46 -10.62
C ASP A 387 -7.51 21.21 -11.41
N LEU A 388 -7.69 20.08 -10.71
CA LEU A 388 -8.00 18.79 -11.33
C LEU A 388 -9.41 18.70 -11.90
N ASN A 389 -10.36 19.40 -11.30
CA ASN A 389 -11.78 19.26 -11.60
C ASN A 389 -12.36 20.46 -12.36
N GLY A 390 -11.56 21.53 -12.57
CA GLY A 390 -11.93 22.74 -13.30
C GLY A 390 -12.87 23.65 -12.51
N ASP A 391 -12.92 23.54 -11.17
CA ASP A 391 -13.79 24.38 -10.32
C ASP A 391 -13.14 25.71 -9.90
N GLY A 392 -11.91 25.95 -10.35
CA GLY A 392 -11.14 27.15 -10.04
C GLY A 392 -10.46 27.10 -8.66
N LYS A 393 -10.48 25.96 -7.94
CA LYS A 393 -9.72 25.72 -6.72
C LYS A 393 -8.57 24.76 -7.01
N TYR A 394 -7.49 24.93 -6.28
CA TYR A 394 -6.34 24.03 -6.46
C TYR A 394 -6.42 22.83 -5.51
N GLU A 395 -6.26 21.63 -6.06
CA GLU A 395 -5.92 20.45 -5.32
C GLU A 395 -4.41 20.32 -5.19
N LEU A 396 -3.97 19.84 -4.04
CA LEU A 396 -2.59 19.41 -3.85
C LEU A 396 -2.46 17.94 -4.25
N VAL A 397 -1.95 17.69 -5.45
CA VAL A 397 -1.59 16.35 -5.87
C VAL A 397 -0.14 16.11 -5.50
N VAL A 398 0.18 14.94 -4.93
CA VAL A 398 1.54 14.59 -4.52
C VAL A 398 1.86 13.18 -4.97
N ASN A 399 2.92 13.05 -5.75
CA ASN A 399 3.48 11.75 -6.11
C ASN A 399 4.50 11.31 -5.07
N CYS A 400 4.45 10.03 -4.68
CA CYS A 400 5.40 9.35 -3.81
C CYS A 400 5.96 8.14 -4.57
N PRO A 401 7.26 8.12 -4.92
CA PRO A 401 7.83 7.06 -5.74
C PRO A 401 8.17 5.79 -4.98
N ASP A 402 8.43 5.87 -3.67
CA ASP A 402 9.04 4.79 -2.89
C ASP A 402 8.04 3.95 -2.09
N LYS A 403 8.46 2.74 -1.74
CA LYS A 403 7.68 1.77 -0.97
C LYS A 403 7.65 2.15 0.52
N PRO A 404 6.66 1.63 1.28
CA PRO A 404 5.48 0.87 0.84
C PRO A 404 4.33 1.76 0.37
N SER A 405 4.45 3.09 0.47
CA SER A 405 3.40 4.06 0.12
C SER A 405 3.48 4.57 -1.32
N ASN A 406 4.10 3.81 -2.25
CA ASN A 406 4.16 4.19 -3.66
C ASN A 406 2.79 4.58 -4.22
N GLY A 407 2.66 5.79 -4.76
CA GLY A 407 1.41 6.25 -5.33
C GLY A 407 1.39 7.74 -5.69
N VAL A 408 0.38 8.13 -6.45
CA VAL A 408 -0.05 9.51 -6.61
C VAL A 408 -1.26 9.73 -5.71
N TYR A 409 -1.22 10.76 -4.87
CA TYR A 409 -2.22 11.09 -3.88
C TYR A 409 -2.86 12.43 -4.16
N ILE A 410 -4.19 12.51 -4.09
CA ILE A 410 -4.94 13.77 -4.15
C ILE A 410 -5.34 14.18 -2.73
N PHE A 411 -4.99 15.40 -2.36
CA PHE A 411 -5.41 16.04 -1.12
C PHE A 411 -6.44 17.12 -1.46
N SER A 412 -7.71 16.84 -1.18
CA SER A 412 -8.78 17.81 -1.40
C SER A 412 -8.94 18.74 -0.18
N SER A 413 -9.38 19.98 -0.40
CA SER A 413 -9.64 20.93 0.69
C SER A 413 -10.63 20.34 1.71
N GLY A 414 -10.26 20.36 2.99
CA GLY A 414 -11.05 19.79 4.08
C GLY A 414 -11.89 20.80 4.83
N VAL A 415 -11.35 21.98 5.08
CA VAL A 415 -12.04 23.06 5.82
C VAL A 415 -11.67 24.39 5.18
N ASP A 416 -12.65 25.21 4.84
CA ASP A 416 -12.45 26.61 4.49
C ASP A 416 -11.94 27.35 5.73
N THR A 417 -10.65 27.58 5.77
CA THR A 417 -10.02 28.43 6.78
C THR A 417 -10.26 29.90 6.42
N ALA A 418 -10.20 30.77 7.42
CA ALA A 418 -10.39 32.21 7.22
C ALA A 418 -9.53 32.73 6.07
N LYS A 419 -10.05 33.74 5.32
CA LYS A 419 -9.35 34.42 4.22
C LYS A 419 -7.88 34.65 4.58
N ASN A 420 -6.93 34.02 3.85
CA ASN A 420 -5.47 34.04 4.09
C ASN A 420 -4.90 32.99 5.07
N ALA A 421 -5.67 31.98 5.53
CA ALA A 421 -5.09 30.87 6.26
C ALA A 421 -4.64 29.75 5.31
N MET A 422 -3.58 29.02 5.66
CA MET A 422 -3.19 27.79 4.94
C MET A 422 -4.35 26.79 4.97
N PRO A 423 -4.68 26.13 3.86
CA PRO A 423 -5.73 25.13 3.83
C PRO A 423 -5.36 23.93 4.73
N VAL A 424 -6.37 23.34 5.35
CA VAL A 424 -6.25 22.02 6.00
C VAL A 424 -6.91 21.01 5.06
N PHE A 425 -6.14 20.07 4.57
CA PHE A 425 -6.59 19.07 3.62
C PHE A 425 -7.26 17.87 4.30
N LYS A 426 -8.07 17.14 3.55
CA LYS A 426 -8.47 15.77 3.93
C LYS A 426 -7.28 14.82 3.75
N PRO A 427 -7.27 13.64 4.39
CA PRO A 427 -6.27 12.62 4.14
C PRO A 427 -6.15 12.29 2.63
N GLY A 428 -4.94 12.09 2.16
CA GLY A 428 -4.66 11.86 0.74
C GLY A 428 -5.31 10.59 0.21
N VAL A 429 -5.97 10.68 -0.93
CA VAL A 429 -6.55 9.54 -1.66
C VAL A 429 -5.61 9.13 -2.77
N ARG A 430 -5.17 7.87 -2.76
CA ARG A 430 -4.29 7.31 -3.78
C ARG A 430 -5.06 7.03 -5.06
N ILE A 431 -4.59 7.56 -6.21
CA ILE A 431 -5.26 7.42 -7.52
C ILE A 431 -4.51 6.53 -8.50
N SER A 432 -3.19 6.44 -8.42
CA SER A 432 -2.37 5.58 -9.29
C SER A 432 -1.07 5.17 -8.59
N LYS A 433 -0.26 4.34 -9.26
CA LYS A 433 1.13 4.12 -8.84
C LYS A 433 1.95 5.41 -8.96
N GLY A 434 2.98 5.56 -8.14
CA GLY A 434 3.97 6.63 -8.21
C GLY A 434 5.19 6.23 -9.04
N LEU A 435 5.89 7.24 -9.56
CA LEU A 435 7.15 7.11 -10.31
C LEU A 435 8.16 8.15 -9.86
N GLN A 436 9.45 7.88 -10.02
CA GLN A 436 10.51 8.86 -9.77
C GLN A 436 10.60 9.89 -10.90
N ASN A 437 11.12 11.07 -10.59
CA ASN A 437 11.35 12.17 -11.55
C ASN A 437 10.09 12.58 -12.31
N ILE A 438 8.97 12.72 -11.58
CA ILE A 438 7.72 13.26 -12.12
C ILE A 438 7.70 14.77 -11.90
N GLU A 439 7.42 15.51 -12.95
CA GLU A 439 7.37 16.97 -12.92
C GLU A 439 6.08 17.51 -13.51
N LEU A 440 5.56 18.57 -12.89
CA LEU A 440 4.52 19.42 -13.45
C LEU A 440 5.17 20.60 -14.19
N SER A 441 4.66 20.90 -15.36
CA SER A 441 5.06 22.03 -16.19
C SER A 441 3.88 22.51 -17.02
N TRP A 442 4.10 23.53 -17.83
CA TRP A 442 3.09 24.12 -18.71
C TRP A 442 3.59 24.13 -20.14
N ASP A 443 2.72 23.82 -21.07
CA ASP A 443 3.00 24.02 -22.49
C ASP A 443 2.95 25.53 -22.87
N ALA A 444 3.26 25.84 -24.12
CA ALA A 444 3.27 27.24 -24.60
C ALA A 444 1.86 27.91 -24.55
N GLU A 445 0.79 27.15 -24.51
CA GLU A 445 -0.58 27.63 -24.31
C GLU A 445 -0.97 27.79 -22.84
N GLY A 446 -0.06 27.47 -21.89
CA GLY A 446 -0.29 27.57 -20.45
C GLY A 446 -1.12 26.42 -19.86
N LYS A 447 -1.22 25.29 -20.56
CA LYS A 447 -1.92 24.10 -20.03
C LYS A 447 -0.98 23.26 -19.17
N PRO A 448 -1.44 22.73 -18.04
CA PRO A 448 -0.64 21.87 -17.20
C PRO A 448 -0.30 20.55 -17.91
N ARG A 449 0.95 20.11 -17.80
CA ARG A 449 1.51 18.91 -18.38
C ARG A 449 2.32 18.16 -17.33
N VAL A 450 2.15 16.84 -17.25
CA VAL A 450 2.91 15.98 -16.33
C VAL A 450 3.86 15.11 -17.14
N LEU A 451 5.15 15.16 -16.80
CA LEU A 451 6.20 14.44 -17.49
C LEU A 451 6.99 13.54 -16.54
N SER A 452 7.50 12.45 -17.07
CA SER A 452 8.63 11.69 -16.54
C SER A 452 9.71 11.56 -17.62
N PRO A 453 10.89 11.02 -17.33
CA PRO A 453 11.96 10.91 -18.31
C PRO A 453 11.51 10.26 -19.63
N GLY A 454 11.39 11.06 -20.69
CA GLY A 454 10.97 10.64 -22.02
C GLY A 454 9.50 10.23 -22.17
N VAL A 455 8.64 10.58 -21.22
CA VAL A 455 7.20 10.21 -21.24
C VAL A 455 6.35 11.38 -20.76
N GLU A 456 5.29 11.69 -21.49
CA GLU A 456 4.22 12.62 -21.13
C GLU A 456 2.96 11.85 -20.68
N TYR A 457 2.20 12.40 -19.73
CA TYR A 457 0.92 11.87 -19.25
C TYR A 457 -0.21 12.84 -19.60
N PRO A 458 -0.74 12.80 -20.85
CA PRO A 458 -1.67 13.81 -21.35
C PRO A 458 -3.02 13.81 -20.62
N ASP A 459 -3.46 12.65 -20.15
CA ASP A 459 -4.74 12.47 -19.45
C ASP A 459 -4.53 12.30 -17.93
N PHE A 460 -3.51 12.94 -17.37
CA PHE A 460 -3.11 12.76 -15.97
C PHE A 460 -4.26 13.00 -14.99
N ALA A 461 -5.09 14.01 -15.21
CA ALA A 461 -6.22 14.32 -14.33
C ALA A 461 -7.24 13.17 -14.22
N GLN A 462 -7.39 12.34 -15.26
CA GLN A 462 -8.32 11.21 -15.32
C GLN A 462 -7.66 9.87 -14.97
N THR A 463 -6.39 9.68 -15.30
CA THR A 463 -5.75 8.36 -15.29
C THR A 463 -4.49 8.29 -14.40
N GLY A 464 -4.08 9.40 -13.78
CA GLY A 464 -2.82 9.47 -13.06
C GLY A 464 -1.64 9.11 -13.97
N LEU A 465 -0.74 8.24 -13.50
CA LEU A 465 0.43 7.79 -14.25
C LEU A 465 0.23 6.43 -14.96
N GLU A 466 -1.00 6.04 -15.30
CA GLU A 466 -1.25 4.73 -15.92
C GLU A 466 -0.98 4.72 -17.43
N PHE A 467 -1.28 5.82 -18.14
CA PHE A 467 -1.17 5.91 -19.59
C PHE A 467 -0.21 7.01 -20.01
N GLY A 468 1.07 6.64 -20.16
CA GLY A 468 2.11 7.53 -20.62
C GLY A 468 2.35 7.44 -22.14
N LYS A 469 2.49 8.57 -22.81
CA LYS A 469 2.89 8.72 -24.21
C LYS A 469 4.40 8.95 -24.29
N LYS A 470 5.12 8.06 -24.95
CA LYS A 470 6.57 8.23 -25.17
C LYS A 470 6.86 9.43 -26.05
N LEU A 471 7.80 10.25 -25.62
CA LEU A 471 8.37 11.33 -26.44
C LEU A 471 9.41 10.74 -27.41
N PRO A 472 9.62 11.36 -28.60
CA PRO A 472 10.59 10.90 -29.58
C PRO A 472 12.04 11.31 -29.21
N LEU A 473 12.40 11.05 -27.97
CA LEU A 473 13.68 11.41 -27.35
C LEU A 473 14.18 10.26 -26.46
N PRO A 474 15.50 10.10 -26.29
CA PRO A 474 16.03 9.17 -25.30
C PRO A 474 15.68 9.65 -23.88
N ALA A 475 15.27 8.73 -23.01
CA ALA A 475 14.90 9.04 -21.62
C ALA A 475 16.06 9.60 -20.77
N ASN A 476 17.31 9.42 -21.19
CA ASN A 476 18.47 10.03 -20.58
C ASN A 476 19.24 10.86 -21.62
N VAL A 477 19.30 12.16 -21.39
CA VAL A 477 20.02 13.11 -22.26
C VAL A 477 21.45 13.41 -21.79
N HIS A 478 21.77 13.02 -20.54
CA HIS A 478 23.11 13.19 -19.99
C HIS A 478 24.00 11.97 -20.32
N PRO A 479 25.29 12.16 -20.67
CA PRO A 479 26.15 11.05 -21.11
C PRO A 479 26.44 10.02 -20.01
N ASN A 480 26.45 10.44 -18.75
CA ASN A 480 26.75 9.60 -17.61
C ASN A 480 25.48 9.08 -16.93
N LYS A 481 25.65 8.22 -15.93
CA LYS A 481 24.57 7.74 -15.08
C LYS A 481 24.03 8.89 -14.23
N VAL A 482 22.74 9.13 -14.32
CA VAL A 482 22.04 10.17 -13.55
C VAL A 482 21.15 9.53 -12.46
N ARG A 483 21.00 10.24 -11.35
CA ARG A 483 20.02 9.92 -10.30
C ARG A 483 18.81 10.86 -10.40
N ALA A 484 19.03 12.15 -10.60
CA ALA A 484 18.00 13.13 -10.94
C ALA A 484 17.86 13.23 -12.46
N ASN A 485 16.62 13.24 -12.96
CA ASN A 485 16.33 13.34 -14.40
C ASN A 485 14.94 13.95 -14.57
N MET A 486 14.85 15.28 -14.41
CA MET A 486 13.61 16.05 -14.26
C MET A 486 13.23 16.75 -15.56
N TRP A 487 12.16 16.33 -16.19
CA TRP A 487 11.70 16.78 -17.50
C TRP A 487 10.54 17.74 -17.38
N LYS A 488 10.66 18.92 -17.99
CA LYS A 488 9.58 19.93 -18.02
C LYS A 488 9.39 20.50 -19.42
N TYR A 489 8.15 20.82 -19.75
CA TYR A 489 7.83 21.68 -20.89
C TYR A 489 8.06 23.15 -20.52
N VAL A 490 8.45 23.94 -21.50
CA VAL A 490 8.60 25.39 -21.41
C VAL A 490 8.67 25.96 -22.82
N ASP A 491 8.13 27.12 -23.06
CA ASP A 491 8.47 27.93 -24.23
C ASP A 491 9.75 28.71 -23.89
N PHE A 492 10.91 28.07 -24.13
CA PHE A 492 12.21 28.58 -23.63
C PHE A 492 12.67 29.88 -24.32
N ASP A 493 12.51 29.95 -25.64
CA ASP A 493 12.99 31.07 -26.44
C ASP A 493 11.88 32.01 -26.97
N GLY A 494 10.66 31.87 -26.43
CA GLY A 494 9.57 32.79 -26.69
C GLY A 494 8.99 32.76 -28.10
N ASP A 495 9.18 31.66 -28.82
CA ASP A 495 8.66 31.50 -30.18
C ASP A 495 7.22 30.97 -30.24
N GLY A 496 6.60 30.66 -29.07
CA GLY A 496 5.25 30.10 -28.95
C GLY A 496 5.18 28.61 -29.18
N VAL A 497 6.31 27.94 -29.30
CA VAL A 497 6.41 26.47 -29.44
C VAL A 497 6.94 25.86 -28.14
N THR A 498 6.32 24.78 -27.72
CA THR A 498 6.70 24.09 -26.47
C THR A 498 8.00 23.33 -26.66
N ASP A 499 9.03 23.74 -25.95
CA ASP A 499 10.33 23.08 -25.81
C ASP A 499 10.37 22.13 -24.60
N ILE A 500 11.52 21.49 -24.40
CA ILE A 500 11.79 20.65 -23.23
C ILE A 500 13.06 21.14 -22.53
N VAL A 501 12.99 21.20 -21.19
CA VAL A 501 14.17 21.36 -20.34
C VAL A 501 14.31 20.12 -19.45
N VAL A 502 15.57 19.74 -19.18
CA VAL A 502 15.88 18.55 -18.39
C VAL A 502 16.93 18.87 -17.34
N GLY A 503 16.56 18.69 -16.07
CA GLY A 503 17.51 18.73 -14.97
C GLY A 503 18.16 17.35 -14.77
N ALA A 504 19.48 17.26 -14.85
CA ALA A 504 20.24 16.01 -14.75
C ALA A 504 21.29 16.06 -13.64
N GLY A 505 21.17 15.16 -12.65
CA GLY A 505 22.12 15.02 -11.54
C GLY A 505 23.23 14.03 -11.85
N ASP A 506 24.48 14.50 -11.97
CA ASP A 506 25.67 13.70 -12.26
C ASP A 506 26.45 13.37 -10.98
N TRP A 507 26.61 12.07 -10.73
CA TRP A 507 27.32 11.53 -9.58
C TRP A 507 28.70 10.99 -9.91
N THR A 508 29.22 11.22 -11.13
CA THR A 508 30.44 10.59 -11.64
C THR A 508 31.67 10.92 -10.81
N ASP A 509 31.83 12.19 -10.44
CA ASP A 509 32.98 12.68 -9.66
C ASP A 509 32.77 12.56 -8.14
N TYR A 510 31.54 12.23 -7.73
CA TYR A 510 31.17 12.08 -6.34
C TYR A 510 31.57 10.69 -5.84
N GLY A 511 32.03 10.59 -4.63
CA GLY A 511 32.49 9.33 -4.04
C GLY A 511 31.49 8.74 -3.05
N TRP A 512 31.96 7.75 -2.32
CA TRP A 512 31.33 7.14 -1.17
C TRP A 512 32.31 7.18 0.01
N ASP A 513 32.18 6.28 0.97
CA ASP A 513 33.07 6.13 2.10
C ASP A 513 34.56 6.01 1.72
N ASN A 514 34.91 5.54 0.53
CA ASN A 514 36.25 5.52 -0.03
C ASN A 514 36.81 6.90 -0.37
N ALA A 515 36.01 7.94 -0.29
CA ALA A 515 36.38 9.32 -0.53
C ALA A 515 36.94 10.05 0.70
N TYR A 516 36.90 9.43 1.89
CA TYR A 516 37.45 10.00 3.10
C TYR A 516 38.93 9.72 3.25
N ASN A 517 39.72 10.75 3.61
CA ASN A 517 41.12 10.56 3.94
C ASN A 517 41.31 10.01 5.37
N ALA A 518 42.57 9.76 5.75
CA ALA A 518 42.93 9.26 7.08
C ALA A 518 42.49 10.19 8.25
N LYS A 519 42.22 11.45 7.97
CA LYS A 519 41.70 12.43 8.94
C LYS A 519 40.16 12.45 8.99
N GLY A 520 39.48 11.62 8.21
CA GLY A 520 38.01 11.60 8.13
C GLY A 520 37.42 12.77 7.35
N VAL A 521 38.16 13.39 6.43
CA VAL A 521 37.71 14.53 5.62
C VAL A 521 37.41 14.05 4.20
N TRP A 522 36.29 14.49 3.65
CA TRP A 522 35.87 14.22 2.29
C TRP A 522 36.85 14.84 1.27
N THR A 523 37.23 14.10 0.25
CA THR A 523 38.30 14.48 -0.71
C THR A 523 37.86 14.43 -2.18
N LYS A 524 36.64 14.00 -2.47
CA LYS A 524 36.12 13.89 -3.84
C LYS A 524 35.43 15.18 -4.27
N GLY A 525 35.09 15.22 -5.58
CA GLY A 525 34.42 16.37 -6.21
C GLY A 525 32.99 16.57 -5.73
N PRO A 526 32.38 17.68 -6.16
CA PRO A 526 30.99 17.98 -5.82
C PRO A 526 30.04 17.00 -6.50
N LEU A 527 28.86 16.85 -5.94
CA LEU A 527 27.71 16.32 -6.63
C LEU A 527 27.20 17.37 -7.61
N ARG A 528 27.17 17.09 -8.91
CA ARG A 528 26.85 18.09 -9.93
C ARG A 528 25.45 17.94 -10.47
N GLY A 529 24.79 19.06 -10.76
CA GLY A 529 23.52 19.14 -11.45
C GLY A 529 23.61 20.04 -12.67
N PHE A 530 23.12 19.58 -13.81
CA PHE A 530 23.12 20.32 -15.08
C PHE A 530 21.70 20.49 -15.60
N VAL A 531 21.45 21.59 -16.29
CA VAL A 531 20.19 21.83 -16.98
C VAL A 531 20.42 21.76 -18.49
N TYR A 532 19.61 20.97 -19.18
CA TYR A 532 19.62 20.84 -20.63
C TYR A 532 18.41 21.54 -21.24
N PHE A 533 18.59 22.12 -22.39
CA PHE A 533 17.57 22.67 -23.26
C PHE A 533 17.47 21.83 -24.53
N ILE A 534 16.25 21.50 -24.96
CA ILE A 534 15.94 20.71 -26.15
C ILE A 534 14.91 21.49 -26.97
N ARG A 535 15.38 22.20 -27.98
CA ARG A 535 14.53 23.02 -28.82
C ARG A 535 13.59 22.17 -29.67
N ASN A 536 12.34 22.63 -29.82
CA ASN A 536 11.37 22.07 -30.74
C ASN A 536 11.28 22.96 -32.02
N GLU A 537 11.92 22.55 -33.12
CA GLU A 537 11.81 23.23 -34.42
C GLU A 537 10.55 22.87 -35.22
N GLY A 538 9.66 22.08 -34.62
CA GLY A 538 8.40 21.68 -35.23
C GLY A 538 7.25 22.60 -34.86
N THR A 539 6.14 21.99 -34.47
CA THR A 539 4.96 22.65 -33.91
C THR A 539 4.53 21.91 -32.63
N ASN A 540 3.65 22.49 -31.83
CA ASN A 540 3.11 21.84 -30.63
C ASN A 540 2.45 20.49 -30.95
N ASP A 541 1.77 20.35 -32.12
CA ASP A 541 1.14 19.10 -32.55
C ASP A 541 2.11 18.09 -33.16
N LYS A 542 3.19 18.57 -33.80
CA LYS A 542 4.19 17.76 -34.50
C LYS A 542 5.61 18.21 -34.11
N PRO A 543 6.03 17.87 -32.89
CA PRO A 543 7.32 18.33 -32.41
C PRO A 543 8.48 17.66 -33.17
N LYS A 544 9.51 18.45 -33.40
CA LYS A 544 10.80 18.06 -33.97
C LYS A 544 11.93 18.55 -33.09
N TYR A 545 12.24 17.73 -32.11
CA TYR A 545 13.23 18.03 -31.09
C TYR A 545 14.66 17.96 -31.63
N GLN A 546 15.48 18.96 -31.28
CA GLN A 546 16.88 19.05 -31.57
C GLN A 546 17.75 18.29 -30.55
N THR A 547 19.04 18.21 -30.80
CA THR A 547 20.02 17.63 -29.87
C THR A 547 20.04 18.44 -28.57
N PRO A 548 19.99 17.81 -27.39
CA PRO A 548 20.07 18.47 -26.11
C PRO A 548 21.35 19.30 -25.97
N VAL A 549 21.24 20.55 -25.53
CA VAL A 549 22.38 21.43 -25.21
C VAL A 549 22.31 21.88 -23.76
N ARG A 550 23.46 22.03 -23.11
CA ARG A 550 23.52 22.54 -21.73
C ARG A 550 23.19 24.01 -21.69
N VAL A 551 22.33 24.42 -20.80
CA VAL A 551 22.07 25.84 -20.52
C VAL A 551 23.34 26.45 -19.92
N GLN A 552 23.65 27.68 -20.36
CA GLN A 552 24.84 28.41 -19.91
C GLN A 552 24.43 29.52 -18.93
N ALA A 553 25.27 29.73 -17.88
CA ALA A 553 25.16 30.84 -16.95
C ALA A 553 26.54 31.51 -16.82
N ALA A 554 26.63 32.83 -16.96
CA ALA A 554 27.87 33.60 -16.96
C ALA A 554 28.94 33.03 -17.91
N GLY A 555 28.51 32.48 -19.07
CA GLY A 555 29.43 31.96 -20.12
C GLY A 555 30.02 30.57 -19.80
N LYS A 556 29.48 29.84 -18.84
CA LYS A 556 29.86 28.45 -18.48
C LYS A 556 28.61 27.58 -18.40
N ASP A 557 28.78 26.27 -18.44
CA ASP A 557 27.66 25.35 -18.14
C ASP A 557 27.04 25.71 -16.80
N LEU A 558 25.71 25.87 -16.79
CA LEU A 558 24.95 26.09 -15.57
C LEU A 558 25.08 24.85 -14.66
N GLU A 559 25.53 25.08 -13.46
CA GLU A 559 25.78 23.99 -12.50
C GLU A 559 25.14 24.29 -11.14
N THR A 560 24.45 23.29 -10.58
CA THR A 560 23.88 23.29 -9.23
C THR A 560 24.41 22.11 -8.41
N PHE A 561 24.08 22.04 -7.14
CA PHE A 561 24.47 20.90 -6.31
C PHE A 561 23.50 19.73 -6.52
N GLY A 562 23.79 18.90 -7.52
CA GLY A 562 23.33 17.52 -7.70
C GLY A 562 21.87 17.21 -8.04
N TRP A 563 20.91 18.10 -7.75
CA TRP A 563 19.48 17.83 -7.90
C TRP A 563 18.75 18.99 -8.57
N PRO A 564 19.06 19.28 -9.84
CA PRO A 564 18.50 20.44 -10.51
C PRO A 564 17.04 20.18 -10.88
N SER A 565 16.11 20.66 -10.05
CA SER A 565 14.68 20.74 -10.40
C SER A 565 14.44 22.11 -11.04
N PRO A 566 14.48 22.24 -12.39
CA PRO A 566 14.43 23.55 -13.04
C PRO A 566 13.01 24.10 -13.07
N ASN A 567 12.85 25.37 -12.68
CA ASN A 567 11.61 26.13 -12.82
C ASN A 567 11.92 27.43 -13.57
N PHE A 568 11.50 27.46 -14.83
CA PHE A 568 11.61 28.64 -15.68
C PHE A 568 10.34 29.48 -15.58
N ALA A 569 10.47 30.74 -15.17
CA ALA A 569 9.36 31.65 -15.01
C ALA A 569 9.88 33.09 -14.86
N ASP A 570 9.02 34.06 -15.11
CA ASP A 570 9.29 35.48 -14.81
C ASP A 570 9.14 35.70 -13.30
N PHE A 571 10.27 35.61 -12.56
CA PHE A 571 10.28 35.78 -11.10
C PHE A 571 10.49 37.21 -10.66
N ASP A 572 11.01 38.10 -11.55
CA ASP A 572 11.29 39.49 -11.21
C ASP A 572 10.33 40.46 -11.87
N GLY A 573 9.49 40.02 -12.80
CA GLY A 573 8.42 40.83 -13.41
C GLY A 573 8.87 41.66 -14.59
N ASP A 574 10.01 41.35 -15.22
CA ASP A 574 10.54 42.06 -16.38
C ASP A 574 10.06 41.49 -17.73
N GLY A 575 9.36 40.35 -17.73
CA GLY A 575 8.71 39.78 -18.91
C GLY A 575 9.53 38.67 -19.58
N ASP A 576 10.69 38.33 -19.06
CA ASP A 576 11.49 37.19 -19.56
C ASP A 576 11.53 36.03 -18.57
N LEU A 577 12.16 34.92 -18.94
CA LEU A 577 12.17 33.72 -18.07
C LEU A 577 13.48 33.60 -17.30
N ASP A 578 13.40 33.82 -16.01
CA ASP A 578 14.41 33.42 -15.04
C ASP A 578 14.39 31.93 -14.76
N LEU A 579 15.36 31.45 -13.99
CA LEU A 579 15.44 30.08 -13.56
C LEU A 579 15.65 29.98 -12.05
N ILE A 580 14.78 29.22 -11.35
CA ILE A 580 15.04 28.71 -10.00
C ILE A 580 15.24 27.22 -10.07
N CYS A 581 16.38 26.74 -9.57
CA CYS A 581 16.66 25.32 -9.36
C CYS A 581 16.59 24.95 -7.89
N GLY A 582 15.94 23.82 -7.56
CA GLY A 582 16.19 23.12 -6.33
C GLY A 582 17.55 22.45 -6.34
N GLU A 583 18.06 22.10 -5.20
CA GLU A 583 19.34 21.38 -5.05
C GLU A 583 19.18 20.07 -4.28
N PHE A 584 20.18 19.22 -4.29
CA PHE A 584 20.16 17.96 -3.53
C PHE A 584 20.02 18.23 -2.03
N LEU A 585 20.67 19.28 -1.54
CA LEU A 585 20.51 19.72 -0.16
C LEU A 585 19.14 20.42 0.01
N ASP A 586 19.10 21.44 0.81
CA ASP A 586 17.89 22.12 1.28
C ASP A 586 17.68 23.52 0.69
N GLY A 587 18.51 23.90 -0.27
CA GLY A 587 18.55 25.25 -0.80
C GLY A 587 18.10 25.40 -2.25
N PHE A 588 18.03 26.65 -2.70
CA PHE A 588 17.58 27.01 -4.02
C PHE A 588 18.60 27.98 -4.66
N THR A 589 18.88 27.77 -5.94
CA THR A 589 19.74 28.68 -6.72
C THR A 589 18.89 29.37 -7.79
N TYR A 590 18.97 30.70 -7.81
CA TYR A 590 18.33 31.59 -8.75
C TYR A 590 19.35 32.03 -9.81
N PHE A 591 18.94 32.01 -11.08
CA PHE A 591 19.69 32.45 -12.22
C PHE A 591 18.81 33.47 -12.94
N GLU A 592 19.15 34.77 -12.80
CA GLU A 592 18.47 35.86 -13.49
C GLU A 592 18.75 35.79 -14.99
N ASN A 593 17.73 35.95 -15.83
CA ASN A 593 17.89 36.19 -17.25
C ASN A 593 18.22 37.66 -17.47
N ILE A 594 19.46 37.96 -17.86
CA ILE A 594 19.92 39.30 -18.20
C ILE A 594 19.94 39.54 -19.72
N GLY A 595 19.29 38.67 -20.47
CA GLY A 595 19.14 38.74 -21.92
C GLY A 595 17.80 39.35 -22.33
N THR A 596 17.02 38.57 -23.07
CA THR A 596 15.66 38.91 -23.46
C THR A 596 14.82 37.67 -23.50
N ARG A 597 13.49 37.80 -23.59
CA ARG A 597 12.56 36.66 -23.69
C ARG A 597 12.90 35.69 -24.83
N THR A 598 13.45 36.21 -25.96
CA THR A 598 13.79 35.43 -27.17
C THR A 598 15.26 35.07 -27.30
N GLU A 599 16.12 35.71 -26.54
CA GLU A 599 17.56 35.44 -26.49
C GLU A 599 18.03 35.40 -25.03
N PRO A 600 17.65 34.33 -24.25
CA PRO A 600 17.94 34.27 -22.84
C PRO A 600 19.43 34.14 -22.54
N LYS A 601 19.91 34.90 -21.57
CA LYS A 601 21.27 34.91 -21.05
C LYS A 601 21.23 34.89 -19.53
N TYR A 602 21.68 33.80 -18.90
CA TYR A 602 21.61 33.68 -17.45
C TYR A 602 22.87 34.23 -16.78
N ALA A 603 22.65 35.05 -15.75
CA ALA A 603 23.69 35.51 -14.83
C ALA A 603 24.23 34.32 -13.98
N ALA A 604 25.29 34.55 -13.23
CA ALA A 604 25.81 33.57 -12.28
C ALA A 604 24.74 33.25 -11.19
N GLY A 605 24.62 31.97 -10.82
CA GLY A 605 23.67 31.56 -9.84
C GLY A 605 23.86 32.22 -8.45
N ARG A 606 22.77 32.63 -7.84
CA ARG A 606 22.68 33.20 -6.49
C ARG A 606 21.74 32.41 -5.62
N ARG A 607 22.04 32.32 -4.31
CA ARG A 607 21.16 31.65 -3.34
C ARG A 607 19.92 32.49 -3.09
N LEU A 608 18.75 31.85 -3.12
CA LEU A 608 17.53 32.48 -2.63
C LEU A 608 17.63 32.79 -1.14
N THR A 609 17.00 33.87 -0.73
CA THR A 609 17.08 34.34 0.67
C THR A 609 15.72 34.71 1.23
N VAL A 610 15.67 34.67 2.56
CA VAL A 610 14.55 35.13 3.38
C VAL A 610 14.80 36.59 3.78
N PRO A 611 13.77 37.46 3.76
CA PRO A 611 13.91 38.85 4.21
C PRO A 611 14.49 38.93 5.61
N PRO A 612 15.36 39.91 5.91
CA PRO A 612 15.88 40.14 7.25
C PRO A 612 14.77 40.31 8.27
N GLY A 613 14.98 39.79 9.51
CA GLY A 613 14.01 39.90 10.61
C GLY A 613 12.77 39.01 10.51
N VAL A 614 12.57 38.30 9.41
CA VAL A 614 11.47 37.30 9.27
C VAL A 614 11.89 35.99 9.91
N THR A 615 11.08 35.46 10.84
CA THR A 615 11.29 34.17 11.52
C THR A 615 10.46 33.06 10.85
N LYS A 616 10.64 31.80 11.26
CA LYS A 616 9.83 30.65 10.80
C LYS A 616 8.32 30.86 10.98
N ASP A 617 7.89 31.68 11.95
CA ASP A 617 6.50 32.11 12.16
C ASP A 617 6.20 33.43 11.41
N ALA A 618 6.38 33.45 10.10
CA ALA A 618 6.16 34.62 9.28
C ALA A 618 4.74 35.23 9.31
N ARG A 619 3.79 34.61 10.03
CA ARG A 619 2.45 35.14 10.34
C ARG A 619 2.30 35.76 11.72
N SER A 620 3.34 35.81 12.53
CA SER A 620 3.31 36.59 13.75
C SER A 620 3.02 38.07 13.43
N ALA A 621 2.33 38.79 14.30
CA ALA A 621 1.74 40.12 14.09
C ALA A 621 2.71 41.24 13.65
N GLY A 622 3.91 41.00 13.24
CA GLY A 622 4.91 41.95 12.81
C GLY A 622 5.47 41.77 11.39
N TRP A 623 5.20 40.63 10.71
CA TRP A 623 5.86 40.35 9.44
C TRP A 623 5.50 41.30 8.29
N LYS A 624 4.23 41.74 8.20
CA LYS A 624 3.80 42.71 7.22
C LYS A 624 4.50 44.05 7.43
N ALA A 625 4.56 44.53 8.68
CA ALA A 625 5.27 45.76 9.01
C ALA A 625 6.78 45.64 8.73
N THR A 626 7.39 44.47 8.92
CA THR A 626 8.79 44.21 8.56
C THR A 626 9.00 44.31 7.06
N LEU A 627 8.11 43.74 6.26
CA LEU A 627 8.18 43.83 4.77
C LEU A 627 7.85 45.22 4.23
N GLU A 628 7.02 45.98 4.93
CA GLU A 628 6.65 47.34 4.53
C GLU A 628 7.73 48.38 4.88
N ALA A 629 8.71 48.03 5.70
CA ALA A 629 9.79 48.93 6.06
C ALA A 629 10.66 49.29 4.84
N LYS A 630 11.02 50.57 4.74
CA LYS A 630 11.86 51.05 3.63
C LYS A 630 13.26 50.45 3.62
N LYS A 631 13.74 50.00 4.78
CA LYS A 631 15.00 49.28 4.95
C LYS A 631 14.79 48.15 5.95
N LEU A 632 15.00 46.90 5.49
CA LEU A 632 14.87 45.72 6.33
C LEU A 632 16.05 45.62 7.31
N PRO A 633 15.83 45.36 8.61
CA PRO A 633 16.92 45.31 9.58
C PRO A 633 17.70 43.98 9.41
N GLY A 634 19.03 44.07 9.35
CA GLY A 634 19.95 42.92 9.22
C GLY A 634 20.22 42.48 7.79
N SER A 635 20.98 41.40 7.65
CA SER A 635 21.27 40.77 6.37
C SER A 635 20.27 39.68 6.01
N PRO A 636 19.94 39.46 4.75
CA PRO A 636 19.16 38.32 4.28
C PRO A 636 19.81 37.00 4.70
N ARG A 637 19.02 36.00 4.99
CA ARG A 637 19.49 34.65 5.33
C ARG A 637 19.15 33.69 4.19
N PRO A 638 19.98 32.66 3.94
CA PRO A 638 19.62 31.66 2.96
C PRO A 638 18.23 31.06 3.22
N LEU A 639 17.44 30.94 2.17
CA LEU A 639 16.19 30.20 2.18
C LEU A 639 16.50 28.71 2.17
N THR A 640 16.03 27.97 3.16
CA THR A 640 16.31 26.55 3.28
C THR A 640 15.10 25.77 3.76
N MET A 641 14.96 24.53 3.28
CA MET A 641 14.03 23.52 3.79
C MET A 641 14.60 22.84 5.05
N ASP A 642 13.76 22.13 5.77
CA ASP A 642 14.21 21.35 6.94
C ASP A 642 15.07 20.13 6.54
N LEU A 643 14.74 19.51 5.42
CA LEU A 643 15.39 18.31 4.92
C LEU A 643 15.75 18.43 3.45
N GLU A 644 16.49 17.47 2.96
CA GLU A 644 17.14 17.41 1.66
C GLU A 644 16.24 16.84 0.55
N MET A 645 16.81 16.66 -0.66
CA MET A 645 16.17 16.12 -1.85
C MET A 645 14.87 16.84 -2.22
N ILE A 646 14.96 18.17 -2.25
CA ILE A 646 13.80 19.04 -2.47
C ILE A 646 13.33 19.02 -3.93
N THR A 647 12.01 19.12 -4.12
CA THR A 647 11.33 19.08 -5.43
C THR A 647 10.42 20.31 -5.59
N PRO A 648 10.98 21.48 -5.93
CA PRO A 648 10.19 22.70 -6.10
C PRO A 648 9.40 22.70 -7.41
N VAL A 649 8.19 23.26 -7.34
CA VAL A 649 7.37 23.62 -8.49
C VAL A 649 6.96 25.08 -8.34
N ALA A 650 7.27 25.91 -9.36
CA ALA A 650 6.80 27.30 -9.40
C ALA A 650 5.30 27.33 -9.70
N PHE A 651 4.51 27.96 -8.84
CA PHE A 651 3.05 27.97 -8.94
C PHE A 651 2.45 29.12 -8.11
N ASP A 652 1.59 29.93 -8.70
CA ASP A 652 0.86 30.99 -7.99
C ASP A 652 -0.25 30.35 -7.13
N TRP A 653 0.13 29.87 -5.92
CA TRP A 653 -0.78 29.14 -5.04
C TRP A 653 -1.83 30.04 -4.40
N ASN A 654 -1.44 31.25 -4.03
CA ASN A 654 -2.29 32.21 -3.32
C ASN A 654 -3.08 33.14 -4.25
N LYS A 655 -2.88 33.03 -5.57
CA LYS A 655 -3.52 33.83 -6.63
C LYS A 655 -3.28 35.35 -6.48
N ASP A 656 -2.06 35.73 -6.10
CA ASP A 656 -1.67 37.11 -5.97
C ASP A 656 -0.91 37.64 -7.20
N GLY A 657 -0.76 36.81 -8.22
CA GLY A 657 -0.09 37.15 -9.50
C GLY A 657 1.43 36.98 -9.44
N LYS A 658 1.99 36.43 -8.34
CA LYS A 658 3.42 36.16 -8.23
C LYS A 658 3.61 34.63 -8.12
N LEU A 659 4.67 34.15 -8.75
CA LEU A 659 4.97 32.71 -8.68
C LEU A 659 5.63 32.36 -7.35
N ASP A 660 4.94 31.56 -6.56
CA ASP A 660 5.43 30.95 -5.35
C ASP A 660 6.20 29.66 -5.65
N LEU A 661 6.72 28.99 -4.62
CA LEU A 661 7.25 27.62 -4.73
C LEU A 661 6.44 26.67 -3.84
N ILE A 662 5.96 25.59 -4.46
CA ILE A 662 5.41 24.43 -3.76
C ILE A 662 6.49 23.35 -3.74
N VAL A 663 6.96 22.98 -2.55
CA VAL A 663 8.19 22.19 -2.42
C VAL A 663 7.94 20.93 -1.61
N GLY A 664 8.23 19.78 -2.21
CA GLY A 664 8.29 18.50 -1.51
C GLY A 664 9.66 18.26 -0.89
N ASP A 665 9.72 17.48 0.18
CA ASP A 665 10.96 17.02 0.82
C ASP A 665 11.02 15.49 0.94
N GLU A 666 12.14 14.96 1.43
CA GLU A 666 12.35 13.53 1.59
C GLU A 666 11.45 12.92 2.68
N ASP A 667 11.06 13.66 3.70
CA ASP A 667 10.09 13.20 4.71
C ASP A 667 8.67 13.01 4.15
N GLY A 668 8.48 13.31 2.86
CA GLY A 668 7.19 13.22 2.19
C GLY A 668 6.24 14.35 2.54
N ARG A 669 6.73 15.45 3.14
CA ARG A 669 5.98 16.66 3.44
C ARG A 669 5.99 17.60 2.25
N VAL A 670 5.04 18.52 2.20
CA VAL A 670 4.97 19.59 1.19
C VAL A 670 4.87 20.93 1.88
N ALA A 671 5.69 21.87 1.43
CA ALA A 671 5.71 23.23 1.94
C ALA A 671 5.33 24.26 0.86
N PHE A 672 4.75 25.35 1.31
CA PHE A 672 4.47 26.56 0.56
C PHE A 672 5.51 27.64 0.93
N LEU A 673 6.21 28.15 -0.07
CA LEU A 673 7.16 29.26 0.05
C LEU A 673 6.61 30.45 -0.76
N GLU A 674 6.10 31.44 -0.05
CA GLU A 674 5.45 32.62 -0.62
C GLU A 674 6.47 33.61 -1.21
N ASN A 675 6.32 33.99 -2.47
CA ASN A 675 7.10 35.05 -3.08
C ASN A 675 6.60 36.40 -2.58
N THR A 676 7.49 37.19 -1.98
CA THR A 676 7.12 38.48 -1.41
C THR A 676 6.93 39.58 -2.48
N GLY A 677 7.34 39.34 -3.74
CA GLY A 677 7.43 40.35 -4.78
C GLY A 677 8.46 41.45 -4.48
N LYS A 678 9.42 41.18 -3.60
CA LYS A 678 10.54 42.06 -3.25
C LYS A 678 11.86 41.39 -3.58
N PHE A 679 12.87 42.19 -3.77
CA PHE A 679 14.18 41.79 -4.22
C PHE A 679 15.25 42.32 -3.27
N THR A 680 16.39 41.67 -3.30
CA THR A 680 17.65 42.19 -2.74
C THR A 680 18.24 43.28 -3.64
N ASP A 681 19.30 43.93 -3.18
CA ASP A 681 19.98 44.99 -3.99
C ASP A 681 20.58 44.45 -5.31
N ASP A 682 20.78 43.16 -5.41
CA ASP A 682 21.28 42.47 -6.61
C ASP A 682 20.16 41.73 -7.39
N HIS A 683 18.91 42.17 -7.26
CA HIS A 683 17.71 41.65 -7.95
C HIS A 683 17.39 40.19 -7.69
N THR A 684 17.85 39.58 -6.54
CA THR A 684 17.46 38.25 -6.17
C THR A 684 16.08 38.26 -5.47
N PRO A 685 15.09 37.48 -5.92
CA PRO A 685 13.76 37.46 -5.30
C PRO A 685 13.79 36.98 -3.84
N LEU A 686 12.96 37.59 -3.02
CA LEU A 686 12.84 37.25 -1.57
C LEU A 686 11.60 36.42 -1.32
N PHE A 687 11.79 35.23 -0.73
CA PHE A 687 10.71 34.32 -0.35
C PHE A 687 10.53 34.25 1.18
N LEU A 688 9.31 34.01 1.63
CA LEU A 688 9.06 33.72 3.04
C LEU A 688 9.56 32.31 3.40
N PRO A 689 9.87 32.05 4.67
CA PRO A 689 10.25 30.72 5.13
C PRO A 689 9.21 29.65 4.79
N PRO A 690 9.59 28.37 4.58
CA PRO A 690 8.67 27.30 4.27
C PRO A 690 7.57 27.13 5.33
N ARG A 691 6.33 27.02 4.89
CA ARG A 691 5.15 26.70 5.69
C ARG A 691 4.60 25.38 5.21
N TYR A 692 4.74 24.34 6.03
CA TYR A 692 4.25 23.00 5.69
C TYR A 692 2.71 22.95 5.67
N PHE A 693 2.16 22.32 4.64
CA PHE A 693 0.74 22.06 4.56
C PHE A 693 0.28 21.10 5.66
N LYS A 694 -0.99 21.21 6.02
CA LYS A 694 -1.62 20.42 7.08
C LYS A 694 -2.77 19.58 6.53
N GLN A 695 -3.04 18.46 7.18
CA GLN A 695 -4.19 17.60 6.90
C GLN A 695 -4.91 17.18 8.17
N GLN A 696 -6.17 16.77 8.02
CA GLN A 696 -6.87 16.04 9.07
C GLN A 696 -6.12 14.73 9.35
N ALA A 697 -5.92 14.41 10.62
CA ALA A 697 -5.18 13.22 11.02
C ALA A 697 -5.95 11.94 10.63
N ASP A 698 -5.22 10.95 10.13
CA ASP A 698 -5.69 9.59 9.88
C ASP A 698 -4.60 8.59 10.29
N GLU A 699 -3.75 8.16 9.37
CA GLU A 699 -2.63 7.26 9.65
C GLU A 699 -1.49 8.02 10.36
N MET A 700 -0.90 7.39 11.39
CA MET A 700 0.24 7.96 12.11
C MET A 700 1.50 7.92 11.26
N LYS A 701 2.23 9.04 11.24
CA LYS A 701 3.45 9.22 10.47
C LYS A 701 4.41 10.15 11.20
N PHE A 702 5.71 9.83 11.14
CA PHE A 702 6.76 10.75 11.61
C PHE A 702 7.96 10.77 10.64
N GLY A 703 7.99 11.78 9.80
CA GLY A 703 9.03 11.94 8.78
C GLY A 703 9.14 10.75 7.84
N ALA A 704 10.34 10.27 7.58
CA ALA A 704 10.66 9.04 6.87
C ALA A 704 11.54 8.14 7.75
N LEU A 705 11.59 6.83 7.43
CA LEU A 705 12.37 5.83 8.16
C LEU A 705 12.11 5.88 9.69
N ALA A 706 10.84 5.87 10.04
CA ALA A 706 10.38 5.96 11.43
C ALA A 706 10.93 4.81 12.29
N THR A 707 11.34 5.13 13.52
CA THR A 707 11.89 4.19 14.49
C THR A 707 11.13 4.27 15.82
N PRO A 708 9.88 3.73 15.85
CA PRO A 708 9.03 3.80 17.03
C PRO A 708 9.56 2.92 18.18
N VAL A 709 9.31 3.36 19.41
CA VAL A 709 9.49 2.61 20.65
C VAL A 709 8.26 2.84 21.51
N GLY A 710 7.57 1.75 21.88
CA GLY A 710 6.46 1.80 22.82
C GLY A 710 6.96 1.91 24.26
N PHE A 711 6.51 2.89 25.00
CA PHE A 711 6.88 3.10 26.39
C PHE A 711 5.89 4.07 27.07
N ASP A 712 5.51 3.81 28.31
CA ASP A 712 4.79 4.78 29.13
C ASP A 712 5.74 5.93 29.50
N TRP A 713 5.79 6.98 28.65
CA TRP A 713 6.81 8.04 28.76
C TRP A 713 6.49 9.08 29.85
N ASP A 714 5.24 9.43 30.04
CA ASP A 714 4.84 10.46 30.99
C ASP A 714 4.28 9.90 32.31
N GLY A 715 4.27 8.58 32.47
CA GLY A 715 3.98 7.91 33.76
C GLY A 715 2.50 7.88 34.11
N ASP A 716 1.61 7.91 33.14
CA ASP A 716 0.16 7.85 33.37
C ASP A 716 -0.40 6.42 33.30
N GLY A 717 0.44 5.46 32.93
CA GLY A 717 0.17 4.01 32.92
C GLY A 717 -0.29 3.45 31.61
N ASP A 718 -0.40 4.25 30.55
CA ASP A 718 -0.66 3.75 29.20
C ASP A 718 0.64 3.72 28.34
N ILE A 719 0.56 3.07 27.21
CA ILE A 719 1.71 2.95 26.31
C ILE A 719 1.67 4.07 25.26
N ASP A 720 2.63 4.95 25.35
CA ASP A 720 2.95 5.97 24.37
C ASP A 720 3.88 5.47 23.25
N ILE A 721 4.20 6.36 22.30
CA ILE A 721 5.20 6.08 21.28
C ILE A 721 6.23 7.21 21.23
N LEU A 722 7.51 6.86 21.43
CA LEU A 722 8.63 7.72 21.08
C LEU A 722 9.16 7.28 19.71
N CYS A 723 9.49 8.22 18.84
CA CYS A 723 9.91 7.86 17.48
C CYS A 723 11.04 8.76 16.97
N GLY A 724 12.09 8.14 16.46
CA GLY A 724 13.14 8.77 15.66
C GLY A 724 12.80 8.81 14.17
N ASN A 725 13.55 9.60 13.37
CA ASN A 725 13.34 9.70 11.93
C ASN A 725 14.60 10.04 11.14
N THR A 726 14.48 10.14 9.80
CA THR A 726 15.55 10.53 8.88
C THR A 726 16.14 11.90 9.21
N ALA A 727 15.31 12.90 9.52
CA ALA A 727 15.76 14.25 9.82
C ALA A 727 16.52 14.37 11.14
N GLY A 728 16.58 13.28 11.93
CA GLY A 728 17.29 13.22 13.20
C GLY A 728 16.54 13.77 14.39
N TYR A 729 15.25 14.03 14.26
CA TYR A 729 14.38 14.38 15.37
C TYR A 729 13.94 13.14 16.14
N ILE A 730 13.51 13.37 17.38
CA ILE A 730 12.77 12.41 18.19
C ILE A 730 11.48 13.07 18.65
N ALA A 731 10.35 12.41 18.41
CA ALA A 731 9.04 12.88 18.81
C ALA A 731 8.36 11.94 19.81
N PHE A 732 7.49 12.51 20.60
CA PHE A 732 6.59 11.89 21.54
C PHE A 732 5.16 11.95 21.01
N PHE A 733 4.51 10.80 20.89
CA PHE A 733 3.11 10.64 20.58
C PHE A 733 2.40 10.16 21.85
N GLU A 734 1.74 11.08 22.52
CA GLU A 734 0.99 10.83 23.74
C GLU A 734 -0.26 10.02 23.45
N ASN A 735 -0.43 8.90 24.14
CA ASN A 735 -1.68 8.14 24.14
C ASN A 735 -2.67 8.84 25.07
N LEU A 736 -3.84 9.18 24.60
CA LEU A 736 -4.87 9.92 25.32
C LEU A 736 -6.01 9.03 25.86
N SER A 737 -5.85 7.71 25.77
CA SER A 737 -6.95 6.79 26.04
C SER A 737 -6.90 6.13 27.40
N GLY A 738 -5.75 6.14 28.03
CA GLY A 738 -5.48 5.36 29.24
C GLY A 738 -5.19 3.88 28.93
N PRO A 739 -4.73 3.12 29.94
CA PRO A 739 -4.26 1.75 29.78
C PRO A 739 -5.37 0.79 29.32
N GLY A 740 -5.00 -0.23 28.54
CA GLY A 740 -5.89 -1.33 28.14
C GLY A 740 -6.86 -1.00 27.00
N VAL A 741 -6.58 0.01 26.18
CA VAL A 741 -7.40 0.39 25.04
C VAL A 741 -6.79 -0.11 23.74
N ALA A 742 -7.37 -1.13 23.12
CA ALA A 742 -6.85 -1.79 21.90
C ALA A 742 -6.68 -0.88 20.68
N GLN A 743 -7.44 0.21 20.59
CA GLN A 743 -7.32 1.22 19.54
C GLN A 743 -7.14 2.59 20.17
N PRO A 744 -5.92 2.91 20.67
CA PRO A 744 -5.71 4.14 21.39
C PRO A 744 -5.88 5.38 20.52
N LYS A 745 -6.26 6.47 21.18
CA LYS A 745 -6.34 7.81 20.63
C LYS A 745 -5.03 8.55 20.89
N PHE A 746 -4.36 9.01 19.84
CA PHE A 746 -3.07 9.69 19.97
C PHE A 746 -3.17 11.21 19.77
N ALA A 747 -2.31 11.94 20.48
CA ALA A 747 -2.06 13.35 20.25
C ALA A 747 -1.18 13.55 18.99
N ALA A 748 -1.08 14.80 18.53
CA ALA A 748 -0.08 15.17 17.51
C ALA A 748 1.34 15.00 18.06
N PRO A 749 2.33 14.64 17.23
CA PRO A 749 3.71 14.49 17.67
C PRO A 749 4.27 15.78 18.28
N LYS A 750 4.88 15.65 19.46
CA LYS A 750 5.65 16.71 20.12
C LYS A 750 7.14 16.38 20.00
N LEU A 751 7.93 17.26 19.40
CA LEU A 751 9.38 17.07 19.37
C LEU A 751 9.94 17.12 20.78
N LEU A 752 10.78 16.15 21.15
CA LEU A 752 11.53 16.21 22.39
C LEU A 752 12.54 17.36 22.36
N THR A 753 12.84 17.94 23.51
CA THR A 753 13.70 19.11 23.61
C THR A 753 14.83 18.89 24.61
N VAL A 754 15.96 19.51 24.31
CA VAL A 754 17.10 19.68 25.24
C VAL A 754 17.34 21.18 25.38
N ASP A 755 17.36 21.69 26.58
CA ASP A 755 17.49 23.13 26.88
C ASP A 755 16.50 24.02 26.08
N GLY A 756 15.26 23.53 25.95
CA GLY A 756 14.16 24.20 25.21
C GLY A 756 14.30 24.25 23.69
N LYS A 757 15.28 23.56 23.10
CA LYS A 757 15.46 23.43 21.66
C LYS A 757 15.10 22.02 21.24
N PRO A 758 14.47 21.82 20.06
CA PRO A 758 14.22 20.49 19.53
C PRO A 758 15.50 19.64 19.49
N LEU A 759 15.41 18.44 20.05
CA LEU A 759 16.48 17.45 19.96
C LEU A 759 16.59 17.03 18.48
N ARG A 760 17.74 17.30 17.87
CA ARG A 760 18.04 16.93 16.50
C ARG A 760 19.50 16.53 16.36
N ILE A 761 19.74 15.36 15.78
CA ILE A 761 21.08 14.86 15.42
C ILE A 761 21.20 14.96 13.89
N MET A 762 22.32 15.50 13.41
CA MET A 762 22.63 15.63 11.98
C MET A 762 24.05 15.18 11.70
N ALA A 763 24.29 14.66 10.49
CA ALA A 763 25.64 14.26 10.04
C ALA A 763 26.62 15.46 9.99
N GLY A 764 26.13 16.66 9.64
CA GLY A 764 26.92 17.86 9.46
C GLY A 764 27.57 17.97 8.09
N GLY A 765 28.32 19.06 7.86
CA GLY A 765 28.82 19.38 6.51
C GLY A 765 29.80 18.39 5.89
N ASN A 766 30.40 17.48 6.68
CA ASN A 766 31.25 16.40 6.17
C ASN A 766 30.41 15.14 5.81
N GLY A 767 29.14 15.12 6.24
CA GLY A 767 28.19 14.04 5.96
C GLY A 767 28.56 12.70 6.60
N SER A 768 28.11 11.63 5.97
CA SER A 768 28.42 10.25 6.35
C SER A 768 28.85 9.42 5.14
N ILE A 769 28.34 8.22 4.93
CA ILE A 769 28.74 7.34 3.80
C ILE A 769 28.64 8.00 2.42
N GLN A 770 27.70 8.90 2.23
CA GLN A 770 27.51 9.67 0.98
C GLN A 770 28.16 11.08 1.05
N GLY A 771 28.98 11.34 2.06
CA GLY A 771 29.67 12.62 2.19
C GLY A 771 28.71 13.80 2.42
N PRO A 772 29.05 15.00 1.91
CA PRO A 772 28.27 16.23 2.12
C PRO A 772 26.82 16.17 1.68
N ALA A 773 26.45 15.25 0.81
CA ALA A 773 25.07 15.05 0.39
C ALA A 773 24.17 14.46 1.51
N GLU A 774 24.72 14.02 2.62
CA GLU A 774 23.96 13.58 3.80
C GLU A 774 24.09 14.55 4.99
N ALA A 775 24.34 15.81 4.75
CA ALA A 775 24.67 16.78 5.81
C ALA A 775 23.54 16.96 6.84
N LYS A 776 22.28 16.89 6.42
CA LYS A 776 21.10 17.12 7.26
C LYS A 776 20.42 15.87 7.77
N TRP A 777 20.85 14.71 7.34
CA TRP A 777 20.29 13.44 7.81
C TRP A 777 20.84 13.06 9.18
N GLY A 778 19.97 12.45 9.99
CA GLY A 778 20.31 11.99 11.34
C GLY A 778 20.06 10.50 11.52
N TYR A 779 18.97 9.99 10.98
CA TYR A 779 18.60 8.57 11.09
C TYR A 779 18.65 8.06 12.53
N THR A 780 17.96 8.72 13.42
CA THR A 780 17.97 8.37 14.85
C THR A 780 17.25 7.04 15.09
N THR A 781 17.88 6.18 15.88
CA THR A 781 17.31 4.96 16.45
C THR A 781 17.45 5.04 17.96
N LEU A 782 16.46 4.56 18.71
CA LEU A 782 16.44 4.79 20.14
C LEU A 782 16.03 3.56 20.96
N SER A 783 16.35 3.62 22.25
CA SER A 783 15.85 2.76 23.31
C SER A 783 15.54 3.61 24.54
N VAL A 784 14.57 3.22 25.33
CA VAL A 784 14.14 3.91 26.55
C VAL A 784 14.35 2.96 27.73
N ALA A 785 15.10 3.39 28.73
CA ALA A 785 15.35 2.63 29.95
C ALA A 785 15.88 3.55 31.05
N ASP A 786 15.74 3.14 32.32
CA ASP A 786 16.45 3.76 33.44
C ASP A 786 17.94 3.38 33.36
N TRP A 787 18.71 4.19 32.61
CA TRP A 787 20.10 3.86 32.29
C TRP A 787 21.08 4.06 33.41
N ASP A 788 20.87 5.04 34.29
CA ASP A 788 21.75 5.32 35.42
C ASP A 788 21.23 4.78 36.77
N GLY A 789 20.03 4.16 36.77
CA GLY A 789 19.47 3.53 37.97
C GLY A 789 18.85 4.54 38.97
N ASP A 790 18.41 5.71 38.46
CA ASP A 790 17.80 6.75 39.30
C ASP A 790 16.26 6.65 39.38
N GLY A 791 15.66 5.71 38.69
CA GLY A 791 14.22 5.43 38.64
C GLY A 791 13.47 6.23 37.56
N LEU A 792 14.17 7.00 36.73
CA LEU A 792 13.58 7.76 35.61
C LEU A 792 13.99 7.16 34.25
N PRO A 793 13.09 7.20 33.28
CA PRO A 793 13.42 6.70 31.92
C PRO A 793 14.34 7.69 31.19
N ASP A 794 15.48 7.21 30.72
CA ASP A 794 16.43 7.89 29.86
C ASP A 794 16.26 7.44 28.41
N ILE A 795 16.92 8.14 27.47
CA ILE A 795 16.90 7.78 26.05
C ILE A 795 18.33 7.50 25.56
N LEU A 796 18.57 6.28 25.08
CA LEU A 796 19.79 5.93 24.37
C LEU A 796 19.54 6.10 22.88
N VAL A 797 20.50 6.66 22.14
CA VAL A 797 20.37 6.96 20.72
C VAL A 797 21.61 6.53 19.95
N ASN A 798 21.41 5.82 18.84
CA ASN A 798 22.37 5.69 17.75
C ASN A 798 21.86 6.48 16.54
N SER A 799 22.74 6.85 15.63
CA SER A 799 22.42 7.71 14.50
C SER A 799 23.25 7.38 13.26
N ILE A 800 23.14 8.21 12.24
CA ILE A 800 23.98 8.16 11.03
C ILE A 800 25.47 8.25 11.36
N LEU A 801 25.87 8.79 12.48
CA LEU A 801 27.26 8.93 12.89
C LEU A 801 27.85 7.66 13.50
N GLY A 802 27.01 6.68 13.86
CA GLY A 802 27.42 5.43 14.51
C GLY A 802 27.83 5.58 15.98
N GLU A 803 27.79 6.80 16.54
CA GLU A 803 27.98 7.05 17.97
C GLU A 803 26.76 6.60 18.76
N VAL A 804 26.99 6.07 19.95
CA VAL A 804 25.93 5.81 20.92
C VAL A 804 25.98 6.85 22.01
N VAL A 805 24.92 7.62 22.13
CA VAL A 805 24.79 8.66 23.15
C VAL A 805 23.53 8.42 23.99
N TRP A 806 23.49 8.97 25.18
CA TRP A 806 22.30 8.94 26.00
C TRP A 806 21.93 10.32 26.51
N TYR A 807 20.62 10.52 26.67
CA TYR A 807 20.02 11.75 27.20
C TYR A 807 19.39 11.42 28.53
N ARG A 808 20.01 11.90 29.62
CA ARG A 808 19.51 11.70 30.98
C ARG A 808 18.22 12.46 31.19
N ASN A 809 17.22 11.82 31.79
CA ASN A 809 16.01 12.48 32.26
C ASN A 809 16.31 13.10 33.64
N VAL A 810 16.37 14.42 33.72
CA VAL A 810 16.57 15.21 34.95
C VAL A 810 15.28 15.87 35.43
N GLY A 811 14.14 15.46 34.90
CA GLY A 811 12.82 15.93 35.31
C GLY A 811 12.16 15.02 36.35
N THR A 812 10.91 14.68 36.09
CA THR A 812 10.13 13.72 36.89
C THR A 812 9.53 12.69 35.99
N ARG A 813 8.94 11.63 36.55
CA ARG A 813 8.23 10.60 35.77
C ARG A 813 7.07 11.19 34.95
N GLN A 814 6.30 12.15 35.49
CA GLN A 814 5.16 12.82 34.85
C GLN A 814 5.55 14.04 34.00
N SER A 815 6.79 14.49 34.08
CA SER A 815 7.30 15.64 33.33
C SER A 815 8.77 15.41 32.97
N PRO A 816 9.08 14.52 32.05
CA PRO A 816 10.43 14.21 31.62
C PRO A 816 11.14 15.46 31.06
N LYS A 817 12.38 15.66 31.44
CA LYS A 817 13.25 16.75 30.98
C LYS A 817 14.62 16.20 30.66
N LEU A 818 15.01 16.27 29.38
CA LEU A 818 16.27 15.72 28.92
C LEU A 818 17.43 16.70 29.11
N ALA A 819 18.54 16.22 29.69
CA ALA A 819 19.81 16.91 29.74
C ALA A 819 20.56 16.76 28.38
N ALA A 820 21.65 17.47 28.20
CA ALA A 820 22.51 17.37 27.02
C ALA A 820 23.05 15.94 26.87
N ALA A 821 23.25 15.53 25.58
CA ALA A 821 23.77 14.23 25.25
C ALA A 821 25.13 13.93 25.93
N GLN A 822 25.25 12.71 26.42
CA GLN A 822 26.50 12.16 26.93
C GLN A 822 26.86 10.90 26.10
N PRO A 823 28.16 10.63 25.84
CA PRO A 823 28.55 9.39 25.20
C PRO A 823 28.27 8.19 26.11
N VAL A 824 27.83 7.08 25.54
CA VAL A 824 27.89 5.79 26.22
C VAL A 824 29.35 5.34 26.18
N GLU A 825 29.93 5.09 27.35
CA GLU A 825 31.34 4.69 27.46
C GLU A 825 31.46 3.20 27.76
N VAL A 826 32.52 2.58 27.21
CA VAL A 826 32.85 1.17 27.38
C VAL A 826 34.24 1.05 27.98
N GLU A 827 34.37 0.20 28.97
CA GLU A 827 35.69 -0.21 29.52
C GLU A 827 36.26 -1.32 28.60
N TRP A 828 37.09 -0.87 27.65
CA TRP A 828 37.66 -1.76 26.64
C TRP A 828 38.80 -2.59 27.21
N ASP A 829 38.81 -3.90 26.91
CA ASP A 829 39.92 -4.82 27.24
C ASP A 829 41.20 -4.54 26.41
N GLY A 830 41.16 -3.56 25.53
CA GLY A 830 42.21 -3.09 24.65
C GLY A 830 41.75 -1.88 23.85
N PRO A 831 42.39 -1.53 22.73
CA PRO A 831 41.87 -0.45 21.88
C PRO A 831 40.55 -0.81 21.30
N GLN A 832 39.63 0.15 21.23
CA GLN A 832 38.32 -0.03 20.55
C GLN A 832 38.58 -0.51 19.11
N PRO A 833 37.85 -1.56 18.63
CA PRO A 833 37.97 -2.04 17.26
C PRO A 833 37.61 -0.92 16.25
N ALA A 834 38.40 -0.86 15.19
CA ALA A 834 38.21 0.12 14.13
C ALA A 834 37.01 -0.24 13.24
N LEU A 835 36.28 0.77 12.80
CA LEU A 835 35.23 0.62 11.79
C LEU A 835 35.83 0.58 10.38
N ALA A 836 35.13 -0.07 9.47
CA ALA A 836 35.53 -0.15 8.06
C ALA A 836 35.25 1.15 7.26
N TRP A 837 34.76 2.20 7.89
CA TRP A 837 34.49 3.51 7.27
C TRP A 837 35.42 4.61 7.79
N GLY A 838 35.44 5.78 7.12
CA GLY A 838 36.41 6.85 7.38
C GLY A 838 35.81 8.15 7.93
N TRP A 839 34.47 8.33 7.91
CA TRP A 839 33.88 9.63 8.25
C TRP A 839 33.89 10.00 9.74
N LYS A 840 34.01 9.03 10.63
CA LYS A 840 34.15 9.25 12.07
C LYS A 840 35.14 8.30 12.71
N LYS A 841 35.83 8.74 13.73
CA LYS A 841 36.82 7.96 14.49
C LYS A 841 36.41 7.84 15.97
N PRO A 842 36.69 6.69 16.60
CA PRO A 842 36.45 6.52 18.03
C PRO A 842 37.24 7.56 18.85
N GLN A 843 36.63 8.02 19.94
CA GLN A 843 37.27 8.97 20.85
C GLN A 843 37.23 8.43 22.28
N GLY A 844 38.41 8.10 22.83
CA GLY A 844 38.53 7.59 24.19
C GLY A 844 37.74 6.30 24.40
N LYS A 845 36.88 6.31 25.43
CA LYS A 845 36.00 5.19 25.80
C LYS A 845 34.62 5.25 25.11
N ALA A 846 34.28 6.37 24.44
CA ALA A 846 33.00 6.55 23.79
C ALA A 846 32.70 5.46 22.76
N LEU A 847 31.53 4.82 22.86
CA LEU A 847 31.13 3.74 21.97
C LEU A 847 30.81 4.27 20.57
N LEU A 848 31.62 3.85 19.61
CA LEU A 848 31.37 4.05 18.19
C LEU A 848 31.21 2.68 17.54
N THR A 849 30.08 2.44 16.88
CA THR A 849 29.74 1.16 16.28
C THR A 849 29.07 1.37 14.91
N GLN A 850 28.38 0.40 14.39
CA GLN A 850 27.65 0.57 13.12
C GLN A 850 26.54 1.62 13.24
N TRP A 851 26.31 2.34 12.19
CA TRP A 851 25.33 3.44 12.08
C TRP A 851 23.90 2.93 11.88
N ARG A 852 22.90 3.70 12.36
CA ARG A 852 21.47 3.40 12.20
C ARG A 852 21.10 2.03 12.78
N THR A 853 21.68 1.61 13.90
CA THR A 853 21.36 0.37 14.59
C THR A 853 20.67 0.65 15.92
N THR A 854 19.75 -0.21 16.36
CA THR A 854 19.06 0.01 17.63
C THR A 854 19.99 -0.34 18.80
N PRO A 855 20.23 0.61 19.75
CA PRO A 855 20.95 0.36 20.99
C PRO A 855 19.96 -0.13 22.05
N VAL A 856 19.70 -1.43 22.16
CA VAL A 856 18.70 -1.97 23.09
C VAL A 856 19.27 -2.03 24.51
N ALA A 857 18.74 -1.18 25.41
CA ALA A 857 19.02 -1.25 26.84
C ALA A 857 18.05 -2.25 27.48
N VAL A 858 18.56 -3.28 28.12
CA VAL A 858 17.78 -4.36 28.74
C VAL A 858 18.61 -5.07 29.80
N ASP A 859 18.03 -5.43 30.92
CA ASP A 859 18.65 -6.33 31.90
C ASP A 859 18.59 -7.77 31.35
N TRP A 860 19.58 -8.10 30.49
CA TRP A 860 19.60 -9.38 29.78
C TRP A 860 19.97 -10.55 30.67
N ASN A 861 20.92 -10.36 31.55
CA ASN A 861 21.42 -11.40 32.45
C ASN A 861 20.62 -11.49 33.76
N LYS A 862 19.64 -10.61 33.99
CA LYS A 862 18.74 -10.54 35.16
C LYS A 862 19.52 -10.26 36.47
N ASP A 863 20.55 -9.42 36.40
CA ASP A 863 21.35 -8.97 37.59
C ASP A 863 20.88 -7.65 38.18
N GLY A 864 19.84 -7.04 37.60
CA GLY A 864 19.26 -5.77 38.03
C GLY A 864 19.93 -4.52 37.42
N LEU A 865 20.88 -4.69 36.47
CA LEU A 865 21.54 -3.58 35.78
C LEU A 865 21.15 -3.57 34.31
N MET A 866 20.99 -2.40 33.71
CA MET A 866 20.67 -2.28 32.29
C MET A 866 21.91 -2.54 31.44
N ASP A 867 21.96 -3.72 30.81
CA ASP A 867 22.95 -4.06 29.79
C ASP A 867 22.67 -3.34 28.47
N LEU A 868 23.60 -3.44 27.50
CA LEU A 868 23.37 -2.99 26.14
C LEU A 868 23.51 -4.15 25.16
N VAL A 869 22.48 -4.37 24.33
CA VAL A 869 22.48 -5.34 23.23
C VAL A 869 22.37 -4.58 21.91
N MET A 870 23.42 -4.66 21.08
CA MET A 870 23.43 -4.02 19.76
C MET A 870 24.53 -4.64 18.88
N LEU A 871 24.65 -4.17 17.63
CA LEU A 871 25.72 -4.60 16.75
C LEU A 871 27.07 -4.03 17.19
N ASP A 872 28.12 -4.88 17.14
CA ASP A 872 29.50 -4.42 17.27
C ASP A 872 30.02 -3.79 15.95
N GLN A 873 31.26 -3.38 15.91
CA GLN A 873 31.92 -2.71 14.78
C GLN A 873 31.93 -3.57 13.50
N GLU A 874 31.93 -4.89 13.64
CA GLU A 874 31.94 -5.86 12.51
C GLU A 874 30.52 -6.37 12.15
N GLY A 875 29.47 -5.89 12.86
CA GLY A 875 28.07 -6.21 12.59
C GLY A 875 27.58 -7.52 13.20
N TYR A 876 28.28 -8.03 14.19
CA TYR A 876 27.77 -9.11 15.03
C TYR A 876 26.86 -8.56 16.12
N LEU A 877 25.80 -9.28 16.43
CA LEU A 877 24.99 -9.01 17.61
C LEU A 877 25.83 -9.30 18.85
N ALA A 878 26.02 -8.30 19.70
CA ALA A 878 26.94 -8.31 20.82
C ALA A 878 26.28 -7.91 22.12
N PHE A 879 26.73 -8.51 23.21
CA PHE A 879 26.32 -8.27 24.57
C PHE A 879 27.37 -7.41 25.27
N PHE A 880 27.00 -6.21 25.69
CA PHE A 880 27.77 -5.31 26.50
C PHE A 880 27.22 -5.38 27.94
N GLU A 881 27.88 -6.15 28.78
CA GLU A 881 27.46 -6.37 30.15
C GLU A 881 27.66 -5.09 31.01
N ARG A 882 26.64 -4.69 31.73
CA ARG A 882 26.75 -3.63 32.74
C ARG A 882 27.24 -4.23 34.03
N ALA A 883 28.17 -3.55 34.68
CA ALA A 883 28.68 -4.00 35.97
C ALA A 883 28.94 -2.81 36.91
N LYS A 884 28.98 -3.10 38.16
CA LYS A 884 29.39 -2.12 39.20
C LYS A 884 30.82 -2.38 39.61
N VAL A 885 31.74 -1.48 39.23
CA VAL A 885 33.17 -1.57 39.55
C VAL A 885 33.53 -0.34 40.39
N ASP A 886 34.09 -0.57 41.57
CA ASP A 886 34.43 0.48 42.54
C ASP A 886 33.28 1.47 42.81
N GLY A 887 32.03 0.96 42.83
CA GLY A 887 30.84 1.74 43.07
C GLY A 887 30.30 2.52 41.89
N LYS A 888 30.97 2.45 40.72
CA LYS A 888 30.56 3.08 39.47
C LYS A 888 29.95 2.08 38.51
N LEU A 889 28.90 2.46 37.79
CA LEU A 889 28.35 1.71 36.72
C LEU A 889 29.28 1.81 35.51
N VAL A 890 29.71 0.67 34.98
CA VAL A 890 30.57 0.57 33.81
C VAL A 890 29.98 -0.42 32.80
N LEU A 891 30.16 -0.18 31.53
CA LEU A 891 29.83 -1.12 30.45
C LEU A 891 31.13 -1.83 30.06
N LYS A 892 31.17 -3.16 30.16
CA LYS A 892 32.34 -3.97 29.80
C LYS A 892 32.50 -4.08 28.28
N SER A 893 33.69 -4.48 27.83
CA SER A 893 33.96 -4.89 26.45
C SER A 893 32.92 -5.89 25.96
N PRO A 894 32.41 -5.72 24.70
CA PRO A 894 31.37 -6.59 24.18
C PRO A 894 31.82 -8.03 23.95
N ARG A 895 30.93 -8.97 24.12
CA ARG A 895 31.14 -10.37 23.71
C ARG A 895 30.04 -10.80 22.73
N ARG A 896 30.41 -11.62 21.73
CA ARG A 896 29.51 -12.15 20.70
C ARG A 896 28.79 -13.40 21.24
N ALA A 897 27.97 -13.21 22.23
CA ALA A 897 27.32 -14.28 22.98
C ALA A 897 25.98 -14.77 22.34
N PHE A 898 25.50 -14.13 21.30
CA PHE A 898 24.30 -14.51 20.57
C PHE A 898 24.68 -15.32 19.34
N CYS A 899 24.26 -16.60 19.30
CA CYS A 899 24.70 -17.56 18.30
C CYS A 899 23.50 -18.24 17.61
N ASP A 900 23.72 -18.79 16.42
CA ASP A 900 22.78 -19.71 15.82
C ASP A 900 22.81 -21.08 16.53
N GLU A 901 21.93 -22.02 16.16
CA GLU A 901 21.83 -23.37 16.75
C GLU A 901 23.14 -24.18 16.65
N SER A 902 24.02 -23.85 15.72
CA SER A 902 25.35 -24.48 15.57
C SER A 902 26.40 -23.89 16.51
N GLY A 903 26.09 -22.81 17.22
CA GLY A 903 27.01 -22.08 18.08
C GLY A 903 27.85 -21.02 17.35
N LYS A 904 27.52 -20.69 16.10
CA LYS A 904 28.18 -19.63 15.35
C LYS A 904 27.57 -18.25 15.72
N PRO A 905 28.39 -17.23 16.04
CA PRO A 905 27.91 -15.90 16.36
C PRO A 905 27.05 -15.29 15.24
N LEU A 906 25.94 -14.65 15.61
CA LEU A 906 24.99 -14.00 14.69
C LEU A 906 25.61 -12.72 14.13
N GLN A 907 26.00 -12.73 12.86
CA GLN A 907 26.39 -11.55 12.12
C GLN A 907 25.21 -11.02 11.32
N LEU A 908 24.50 -10.02 11.85
CA LEU A 908 23.28 -9.49 11.24
C LEU A 908 23.56 -8.47 10.13
N SER A 909 24.77 -7.89 10.09
CA SER A 909 25.21 -6.94 9.08
C SER A 909 26.65 -7.21 8.69
N LYS A 910 27.05 -6.79 7.49
CA LYS A 910 28.46 -6.80 7.12
C LYS A 910 29.14 -5.55 7.65
N GLY A 911 30.35 -5.68 8.20
CA GLY A 911 31.11 -4.55 8.75
C GLY A 911 31.64 -3.56 7.71
N THR A 912 31.51 -3.87 6.42
CA THR A 912 32.04 -3.05 5.32
C THR A 912 31.11 -1.88 5.02
N ALA A 913 31.68 -0.71 4.79
CA ALA A 913 30.96 0.50 4.41
C ALA A 913 30.05 0.26 3.19
N GLY A 914 28.88 0.94 3.19
CA GLY A 914 27.81 0.68 2.24
C GLY A 914 27.01 -0.61 2.47
N LYS A 915 27.52 -1.52 3.30
CA LYS A 915 26.85 -2.77 3.71
C LYS A 915 26.76 -2.91 5.22
N SER A 916 27.29 -1.95 5.95
CA SER A 916 27.21 -1.85 7.41
C SER A 916 25.95 -1.10 7.85
N GLY A 917 25.60 -1.25 9.10
CA GLY A 917 24.46 -0.53 9.71
C GLY A 917 23.08 -1.01 9.27
N ARG A 918 22.09 -0.16 9.48
CA ARG A 918 20.67 -0.35 9.09
C ARG A 918 19.98 -1.55 9.75
N ARG A 919 20.63 -2.21 10.76
CA ARG A 919 19.98 -3.29 11.49
C ARG A 919 19.27 -2.76 12.72
N LYS A 920 17.97 -2.98 12.76
CA LYS A 920 17.10 -2.58 13.84
C LYS A 920 16.50 -3.81 14.48
N LEU A 921 16.37 -3.77 15.79
CA LEU A 921 15.90 -4.91 16.56
C LEU A 921 15.22 -4.45 17.85
N CYS A 922 14.35 -5.28 18.38
CA CYS A 922 13.86 -5.17 19.75
C CYS A 922 13.96 -6.54 20.45
N VAL A 923 13.95 -6.49 21.78
CA VAL A 923 13.93 -7.68 22.65
C VAL A 923 12.51 -7.86 23.18
N THR A 924 12.00 -9.08 23.10
CA THR A 924 10.63 -9.43 23.55
C THR A 924 10.53 -10.93 23.83
N ASP A 925 9.59 -11.34 24.63
CA ASP A 925 9.13 -12.74 24.75
C ASP A 925 7.95 -12.92 23.77
N TRP A 926 8.27 -13.11 22.49
CA TRP A 926 7.27 -13.10 21.42
C TRP A 926 6.31 -14.29 21.47
N ASP A 927 6.81 -15.48 21.78
CA ASP A 927 6.01 -16.71 21.83
C ASP A 927 5.52 -17.11 23.23
N GLY A 928 5.92 -16.38 24.27
CA GLY A 928 5.48 -16.57 25.66
C GLY A 928 6.11 -17.74 26.37
N ASP A 929 7.32 -18.15 25.95
CA ASP A 929 8.05 -19.25 26.57
C ASP A 929 8.88 -18.81 27.79
N GLY A 930 8.89 -17.52 28.11
CA GLY A 930 9.59 -16.91 29.24
C GLY A 930 11.05 -16.61 28.96
N LYS A 931 11.52 -16.73 27.72
CA LYS A 931 12.86 -16.36 27.28
C LYS A 931 12.83 -15.07 26.44
N ALA A 932 13.97 -14.42 26.36
CA ALA A 932 14.09 -13.22 25.57
C ALA A 932 14.42 -13.56 24.11
N ASP A 933 13.54 -13.18 23.21
CA ASP A 933 13.68 -13.29 21.78
C ASP A 933 14.10 -11.96 21.14
N PHE A 934 14.38 -11.98 19.82
CA PHE A 934 14.56 -10.78 19.03
C PHE A 934 13.54 -10.70 17.89
N LEU A 935 13.00 -9.52 17.66
CA LEU A 935 12.47 -9.16 16.36
C LEU A 935 13.50 -8.30 15.63
N VAL A 936 13.94 -8.74 14.45
CA VAL A 936 14.98 -8.09 13.65
C VAL A 936 14.41 -7.64 12.32
N ASN A 937 14.75 -6.44 11.86
CA ASN A 937 14.24 -5.90 10.62
C ASN A 937 14.49 -6.81 9.41
N SER A 938 13.44 -6.95 8.59
CA SER A 938 13.41 -7.68 7.33
C SER A 938 12.32 -7.09 6.44
N SER A 939 11.68 -7.86 5.58
CA SER A 939 10.49 -7.42 4.82
C SER A 939 9.33 -6.93 5.72
N SER A 940 9.27 -7.42 6.95
CA SER A 940 8.46 -6.92 8.06
C SER A 940 9.33 -6.92 9.33
N ALA A 941 9.37 -8.03 10.05
CA ALA A 941 10.38 -8.34 11.07
C ALA A 941 10.58 -9.85 11.13
N ASN A 942 11.83 -10.32 11.22
CA ASN A 942 12.12 -11.73 11.47
C ASN A 942 12.06 -12.01 12.95
N PHE A 943 11.46 -13.14 13.30
CA PHE A 943 11.43 -13.67 14.65
C PHE A 943 12.65 -14.57 14.88
N LEU A 944 13.59 -14.12 15.72
CA LEU A 944 14.71 -14.92 16.21
C LEU A 944 14.34 -15.47 17.57
N HIS A 945 13.93 -16.75 17.59
CA HIS A 945 13.48 -17.49 18.76
C HIS A 945 14.68 -18.03 19.57
N GLN A 946 14.74 -17.73 20.87
CA GLN A 946 15.77 -18.27 21.77
C GLN A 946 15.53 -19.74 22.09
N VAL A 947 16.24 -20.65 21.43
CA VAL A 947 16.06 -22.10 21.58
C VAL A 947 16.91 -22.73 22.66
N GLY A 948 17.90 -22.02 23.22
CA GLY A 948 18.73 -22.57 24.27
C GLY A 948 19.86 -21.68 24.78
N PHE A 949 20.64 -22.24 25.72
CA PHE A 949 21.86 -21.63 26.25
C PHE A 949 22.93 -22.72 26.40
N LYS A 950 24.12 -22.51 25.83
CA LYS A 950 25.19 -23.50 25.84
C LYS A 950 26.56 -22.80 25.80
N ASP A 951 27.49 -23.29 26.63
CA ASP A 951 28.88 -22.79 26.67
C ASP A 951 29.02 -21.27 26.85
N GLY A 952 28.09 -20.64 27.63
CA GLY A 952 28.05 -19.21 27.85
C GLY A 952 27.40 -18.39 26.75
N ASN A 953 26.79 -19.05 25.73
CA ASN A 953 26.15 -18.41 24.59
C ASN A 953 24.66 -18.72 24.53
N TRP A 954 23.84 -17.71 24.17
CA TRP A 954 22.42 -17.86 23.87
C TRP A 954 22.24 -18.30 22.42
N LEU A 955 21.44 -19.35 22.22
CA LEU A 955 21.23 -19.96 20.91
C LEU A 955 19.87 -19.53 20.33
N PHE A 956 19.86 -19.11 19.08
CA PHE A 956 18.69 -18.60 18.37
C PHE A 956 18.44 -19.34 17.06
N ARG A 957 17.16 -19.50 16.74
CA ARG A 957 16.66 -19.95 15.45
C ARG A 957 15.92 -18.81 14.76
N ASP A 958 16.18 -18.59 13.48
CA ASP A 958 15.42 -17.65 12.66
C ASP A 958 14.17 -18.34 12.11
N GLU A 959 13.00 -18.01 12.67
CA GLU A 959 11.69 -18.57 12.26
C GLU A 959 11.13 -17.83 11.02
N GLY A 960 11.83 -16.81 10.51
CA GLY A 960 11.43 -16.01 9.37
C GLY A 960 10.56 -14.82 9.73
N PRO A 961 9.97 -14.17 8.71
CA PRO A 961 9.21 -12.94 8.90
C PRO A 961 7.84 -13.20 9.54
N LEU A 962 7.41 -12.29 10.43
CA LEU A 962 6.12 -12.35 11.15
C LEU A 962 4.94 -12.41 10.17
N VAL A 963 5.03 -11.70 9.06
CA VAL A 963 4.01 -11.68 7.99
C VAL A 963 4.68 -11.73 6.62
N LYS A 964 3.93 -12.22 5.62
CA LYS A 964 4.42 -12.29 4.22
C LYS A 964 4.43 -10.93 3.54
N GLN A 965 3.71 -9.96 4.07
CA GLN A 965 3.66 -8.61 3.51
C GLN A 965 5.02 -7.94 3.63
N ASN A 966 5.47 -7.35 2.55
CA ASN A 966 6.70 -6.57 2.51
C ASN A 966 6.37 -5.07 2.69
N ILE A 967 6.70 -4.52 3.86
CA ILE A 967 6.63 -3.08 4.17
C ILE A 967 8.02 -2.43 4.13
N GLU A 968 9.06 -3.19 3.78
CA GLU A 968 10.43 -2.69 3.63
C GLU A 968 10.59 -1.94 2.31
N GLY A 969 11.09 -0.72 2.37
CA GLY A 969 11.72 -0.03 1.26
C GLY A 969 13.25 -0.12 1.43
N HIS A 970 13.76 0.57 2.47
CA HIS A 970 15.16 0.47 2.95
C HIS A 970 15.25 -0.22 4.30
N ASP A 971 14.31 0.05 5.21
CA ASP A 971 14.37 -0.39 6.60
C ASP A 971 12.96 -0.53 7.19
N VAL A 972 12.81 -1.49 8.10
CA VAL A 972 11.70 -1.58 9.07
C VAL A 972 12.32 -1.45 10.46
N SER A 973 11.67 -0.75 11.38
CA SER A 973 12.11 -0.66 12.78
C SER A 973 11.11 -1.37 13.66
N PRO A 974 11.39 -2.63 14.10
CA PRO A 974 10.50 -3.37 14.97
C PRO A 974 10.58 -2.89 16.40
N THR A 975 9.44 -2.86 17.08
CA THR A 975 9.28 -2.77 18.53
C THR A 975 8.05 -3.55 18.94
N THR A 976 7.77 -3.65 20.24
CA THR A 976 6.54 -4.25 20.74
C THR A 976 5.79 -3.28 21.64
N VAL A 977 4.45 -3.43 21.67
CA VAL A 977 3.51 -2.69 22.48
C VAL A 977 2.45 -3.64 23.04
N ASP A 978 1.81 -3.28 24.13
CA ASP A 978 0.64 -3.97 24.67
C ASP A 978 -0.43 -2.90 24.93
N PHE A 979 -1.10 -2.45 23.86
CA PHE A 979 -2.11 -1.40 23.99
C PHE A 979 -3.37 -1.88 24.71
N ASP A 980 -3.80 -3.12 24.51
CA ASP A 980 -5.03 -3.63 25.11
C ASP A 980 -4.85 -4.24 26.51
N GLY A 981 -3.61 -4.24 27.03
CA GLY A 981 -3.30 -4.66 28.37
C GLY A 981 -3.53 -6.15 28.63
N ASP A 982 -3.48 -7.00 27.60
CA ASP A 982 -3.69 -8.45 27.74
C ASP A 982 -2.42 -9.19 28.19
N GLY A 983 -1.31 -8.50 28.36
CA GLY A 983 -0.02 -9.02 28.78
C GLY A 983 0.73 -9.78 27.67
N VAL A 984 0.30 -9.66 26.42
CA VAL A 984 0.97 -10.26 25.25
C VAL A 984 1.55 -9.14 24.39
N PRO A 985 2.86 -9.17 24.09
CA PRO A 985 3.47 -8.13 23.27
C PRO A 985 2.98 -8.23 21.82
N ASP A 986 2.41 -7.14 21.31
CA ASP A 986 2.04 -6.97 19.91
C ASP A 986 3.19 -6.31 19.14
N PHE A 987 3.27 -6.54 17.83
CA PHE A 987 4.26 -5.88 16.98
C PHE A 987 3.84 -4.47 16.60
N LEU A 988 4.75 -3.53 16.75
CA LEU A 988 4.69 -2.21 16.15
C LEU A 988 5.95 -1.98 15.30
N GLY A 989 5.78 -1.67 14.02
CA GLY A 989 6.88 -1.41 13.10
C GLY A 989 6.82 0.00 12.52
N GLY A 990 7.95 0.70 12.50
CA GLY A 990 8.12 1.90 11.68
C GLY A 990 8.72 1.52 10.33
N ALA A 991 8.23 2.11 9.25
CA ALA A 991 8.69 1.80 7.89
C ALA A 991 9.36 3.00 7.20
N GLU A 992 9.87 2.77 5.98
CA GLU A 992 10.53 3.80 5.18
C GLU A 992 9.64 5.01 4.90
N ASP A 993 8.36 4.78 4.68
CA ASP A 993 7.36 5.84 4.45
C ASP A 993 7.06 6.69 5.69
N GLY A 994 7.72 6.42 6.81
CA GLY A 994 7.50 7.10 8.07
C GLY A 994 6.23 6.70 8.81
N LYS A 995 5.44 5.77 8.28
CA LYS A 995 4.20 5.30 8.89
C LYS A 995 4.44 4.17 9.88
N PHE A 996 3.49 4.02 10.81
CA PHE A 996 3.52 2.97 11.82
C PHE A 996 2.59 1.84 11.42
N TYR A 997 3.08 0.60 11.57
CA TYR A 997 2.37 -0.63 11.22
C TYR A 997 2.23 -1.51 12.45
N TYR A 998 1.01 -1.90 12.74
CA TYR A 998 0.64 -2.70 13.91
C TYR A 998 0.19 -4.10 13.49
N LEU A 999 0.61 -5.11 14.27
CA LEU A 999 0.15 -6.49 14.15
C LEU A 999 -0.13 -7.04 15.54
N LYS A 1000 -1.38 -7.42 15.76
CA LYS A 1000 -1.74 -8.10 16.99
C LYS A 1000 -1.07 -9.48 17.05
N ASN A 1001 -0.48 -9.81 18.21
CA ASN A 1001 0.17 -11.09 18.39
C ASN A 1001 -0.85 -12.24 18.27
N PRO A 1002 -0.57 -13.28 17.48
CA PRO A 1002 -1.50 -14.41 17.35
C PRO A 1002 -1.87 -15.09 18.67
N ARG A 1003 -1.06 -14.97 19.73
CA ARG A 1003 -1.36 -15.53 21.07
C ARG A 1003 -2.52 -14.82 21.75
N SER A 1004 -2.72 -13.53 21.52
CA SER A 1004 -3.84 -12.75 22.08
C SER A 1004 -5.21 -13.30 21.66
N ALA A 1005 -5.30 -13.96 20.51
CA ALA A 1005 -6.54 -14.56 20.01
C ALA A 1005 -6.85 -15.95 20.62
N ALA A 1006 -5.92 -16.52 21.39
CA ALA A 1006 -6.05 -17.86 21.97
C ALA A 1006 -6.58 -17.85 23.42
N LYS A 1007 -6.75 -16.69 24.02
CA LYS A 1007 -7.40 -16.50 25.32
C LYS A 1007 -8.84 -16.04 25.08
#